data_b69cf4d165607c01cdf1135c5c5b7fd5
#
_entry.id   b69cf4d165607c01cdf1135c5c5b7fd5
#
_cell.length_a   1.000
_cell.length_b   1.000
_cell.length_c   1.000
_cell.angle_alpha   90.00
_cell.angle_beta   90.00
_cell.angle_gamma   90.00
#
_symmetry.space_group_name_H-M   'P 1'
#
loop_
_entity.id
_entity.type
_entity.pdbx_description
1 polymer ?
#
loop_
_entity_poly.entity_id
_entity_poly.type
_entity_poly.pdbx_seq_one_letter_code
_entity_poly.pdbx_strand_id
1 'polypeptide(L)'
;MEWDNVGGTMKFDFSNFKFDPLNVIETVNSIMGERDTTKETQKKLDDLDYPHVKDLLPFEDYDSSSQLFINKGSIGFIIESQPLIGGNEALVKSLDSLLQDKVPRGTPLQVIMVSTRAITEQIKSGLKDFSWKGYRADECNDITMRYYTHAAKEGFPNGLGEPLTLRDYRLFFTWSQKVKRVNESEFLKVRDVRRNLLAALNTADIHSHVVGIEEFLSVMREVLNHDTERMDSWHVPYDPESSLASQMVDRTTAWEVKTGHIRVKGVNHKQQPFSSRMVSMNLDKNPAIHHLWQNGNIVTDLLNPSKGIHCPFVFTMLLITEEQLKSQGEANSKFLALDSRVNTSYAKFIPATRRQHAEWKEARDNLLSNEEAITSYFYGITFFCADDDDVMAQETERTKNAFEQQGLKVVRADFMQIRNILAAIPFTATNDKLWTDFKRTGAVQRGYSFNAANLMPIIADNKLSPSGILLPSYRNQIAFLDVYDKNLPNTNFNWFMGATSGAGKSVLSQSICRSVLDMGGRVSITDIGDSYKKYCKSVGGIYINGENLRFNPFANVTDISQAAERIRDQLCILASPNGLLDDVHESLILEAITESWPHYEQDMRIDHVVDYMKKKQTEISKMHSAQIGGRIDEIVTLLNKYTTRGLYGEFFNSSKPTLSMDEQFVVTELGDLRKRGDLLSAVLFTLMIWNENMMYSTSRDLRKMSVIDEGWKLLGGSSKKIRDFIEEGYRTARRHNGSYGTITQSIRDKNLSTASLAAYDNSSFKFTGMQDAKSLSTLKQEEPNLYNELEWTLIEKLPPAKKAKFSAFLVSVGAYSSFHRLMLDPLSDKLFSSKGEDFAYSEKRLKENADIKDIIFEMVENDAENNFEKRDFLNYLREMSI
;
A
#
# COMPACT_ATOMS: atom_id res chain seq x y z
N MET A 1 53.78 30.09 -11.41
CA MET A 1 54.23 30.26 -10.00
C MET A 1 55.55 31.04 -10.06
N GLU A 2 55.48 32.31 -9.82
CA GLU A 2 56.71 33.14 -9.62
C GLU A 2 56.83 33.48 -8.13
N TRP A 3 58.03 33.26 -7.62
CA TRP A 3 58.36 33.57 -6.21
C TRP A 3 58.95 34.94 -6.17
N ASP A 4 58.24 35.92 -5.62
CA ASP A 4 58.88 37.19 -5.27
C ASP A 4 59.37 37.14 -3.84
N ASN A 5 60.68 37.29 -3.71
CA ASN A 5 61.49 37.19 -2.48
C ASN A 5 61.49 38.52 -1.76
N VAL A 6 60.34 38.94 -1.23
CA VAL A 6 60.34 40.00 -0.20
C VAL A 6 59.08 39.83 0.67
N GLY A 7 59.20 39.27 1.85
CA GLY A 7 58.24 39.45 2.93
C GLY A 7 57.19 38.37 3.14
N GLY A 8 57.44 37.07 2.77
CA GLY A 8 56.74 35.95 3.40
C GLY A 8 55.25 35.81 3.17
N THR A 9 54.65 36.44 2.18
CA THR A 9 53.21 36.22 1.78
C THR A 9 53.12 35.66 0.39
N MET A 10 52.61 34.48 0.27
CA MET A 10 52.29 33.83 -1.00
C MET A 10 51.05 34.52 -1.60
N LYS A 11 51.16 35.19 -2.72
CA LYS A 11 50.03 35.70 -3.50
C LYS A 11 49.70 34.69 -4.61
N PHE A 12 48.49 34.20 -4.61
CA PHE A 12 47.97 33.35 -5.68
C PHE A 12 47.19 34.28 -6.65
N ASP A 13 47.54 34.19 -7.95
CA ASP A 13 46.77 34.84 -9.01
C ASP A 13 45.79 33.84 -9.58
N PHE A 14 44.48 34.06 -9.31
CA PHE A 14 43.37 33.21 -9.72
C PHE A 14 42.73 33.63 -11.05
N SER A 15 43.25 34.66 -11.75
CA SER A 15 42.57 35.23 -12.92
C SER A 15 42.43 34.28 -14.12
N ASN A 16 43.15 33.14 -14.16
CA ASN A 16 43.14 32.16 -15.23
C ASN A 16 42.67 30.73 -14.80
N PHE A 17 42.20 30.55 -13.57
CA PHE A 17 41.76 29.25 -13.11
C PHE A 17 40.30 28.99 -13.48
N LYS A 18 40.05 28.05 -14.38
CA LYS A 18 38.77 27.35 -14.42
C LYS A 18 38.72 26.52 -13.14
N PHE A 19 37.81 26.89 -12.25
CA PHE A 19 37.65 26.24 -10.95
C PHE A 19 37.25 24.78 -11.14
N ASP A 20 38.20 23.88 -10.87
CA ASP A 20 37.95 22.46 -10.67
C ASP A 20 38.27 22.19 -9.19
N PRO A 21 37.26 21.83 -8.35
CA PRO A 21 37.47 21.58 -6.94
C PRO A 21 38.52 20.50 -6.65
N LEU A 22 38.63 19.48 -7.53
CA LEU A 22 39.62 18.42 -7.40
C LEU A 22 41.03 18.92 -7.62
N ASN A 23 41.26 19.78 -8.62
CA ASN A 23 42.58 20.40 -8.87
C ASN A 23 43.01 21.32 -7.74
N VAL A 24 42.10 21.99 -7.08
CA VAL A 24 42.41 22.82 -5.89
C VAL A 24 42.78 21.94 -4.71
N ILE A 25 42.11 20.83 -4.49
CA ILE A 25 42.42 19.87 -3.43
C ILE A 25 43.79 19.22 -3.69
N GLU A 26 44.07 18.80 -4.91
CA GLU A 26 45.38 18.24 -5.29
C GLU A 26 46.51 19.29 -5.17
N THR A 27 46.24 20.52 -5.55
CA THR A 27 47.20 21.63 -5.41
C THR A 27 47.47 21.97 -3.95
N VAL A 28 46.44 22.00 -3.11
CA VAL A 28 46.58 22.23 -1.65
C VAL A 28 47.29 21.06 -0.99
N ASN A 29 46.96 19.83 -1.34
CA ASN A 29 47.65 18.64 -0.82
C ASN A 29 49.12 18.58 -1.23
N SER A 30 49.45 18.99 -2.46
CA SER A 30 50.84 19.08 -2.95
C SER A 30 51.67 20.16 -2.23
N ILE A 31 51.02 21.27 -1.82
CA ILE A 31 51.64 22.38 -1.09
C ILE A 31 51.81 22.05 0.40
N MET A 32 50.87 21.29 0.99
CA MET A 32 50.83 21.03 2.44
C MET A 32 51.59 19.74 2.84
N GLY A 33 52.09 18.94 1.89
CA GLY A 33 52.62 17.61 2.14
C GLY A 33 51.56 16.66 2.67
N GLU A 34 51.73 15.34 2.50
CA GLU A 34 50.78 14.27 2.90
C GLU A 34 50.44 14.25 4.41
N ARG A 35 49.99 15.34 4.95
CA ARG A 35 49.45 15.41 6.31
C ARG A 35 47.97 15.64 6.22
N ASP A 36 47.25 14.66 6.77
CA ASP A 36 45.81 14.66 7.08
C ASP A 36 45.06 15.92 6.67
N THR A 37 44.03 15.73 5.86
CA THR A 37 43.00 16.75 5.61
C THR A 37 42.30 17.08 6.94
N THR A 38 43.00 17.81 7.78
CA THR A 38 42.49 18.25 9.08
C THR A 38 41.39 19.28 8.89
N LYS A 39 40.54 19.43 9.88
CA LYS A 39 39.50 20.47 9.95
C LYS A 39 40.01 21.87 9.56
N GLU A 40 41.33 22.14 9.77
CA GLU A 40 41.97 23.38 9.33
C GLU A 40 42.16 23.53 7.83
N THR A 41 42.49 22.45 7.11
CA THR A 41 42.61 22.48 5.65
C THR A 41 41.22 22.66 5.01
N GLN A 42 40.22 22.01 5.57
CA GLN A 42 38.83 22.17 5.15
C GLN A 42 38.34 23.62 5.38
N LYS A 43 38.67 24.21 6.55
CA LYS A 43 38.36 25.60 6.86
C LYS A 43 39.08 26.60 5.92
N LYS A 44 40.30 26.32 5.52
CA LYS A 44 41.01 27.13 4.53
C LYS A 44 40.47 27.00 3.11
N LEU A 45 39.91 25.86 2.76
CA LEU A 45 39.18 25.64 1.51
C LEU A 45 37.81 26.33 1.54
N ASP A 46 37.14 26.37 2.69
CA ASP A 46 35.87 27.06 2.91
C ASP A 46 36.06 28.61 2.90
N ASP A 47 37.27 29.09 3.18
CA ASP A 47 37.65 30.54 3.08
C ASP A 47 37.96 30.99 1.62
N LEU A 48 37.96 30.09 0.64
CA LEU A 48 37.92 30.47 -0.78
C LEU A 48 36.52 31.05 -1.08
N ASP A 49 36.46 32.21 -1.69
CA ASP A 49 35.26 33.03 -1.94
C ASP A 49 34.17 32.39 -2.81
N TYR A 50 34.01 31.06 -2.77
CA TYR A 50 33.00 30.29 -3.46
C TYR A 50 31.99 29.73 -2.45
N PRO A 51 30.71 30.17 -2.48
CA PRO A 51 29.69 29.61 -1.62
C PRO A 51 29.38 28.16 -2.03
N HIS A 52 29.55 27.22 -1.12
CA HIS A 52 29.15 25.82 -1.30
C HIS A 52 27.70 25.61 -0.82
N VAL A 53 26.95 24.74 -1.51
CA VAL A 53 25.58 24.38 -1.09
C VAL A 53 25.56 23.84 0.34
N LYS A 54 26.56 23.06 0.75
CA LYS A 54 26.70 22.54 2.13
C LYS A 54 26.71 23.63 3.21
N ASP A 55 27.20 24.84 2.90
CA ASP A 55 27.30 25.95 3.86
C ASP A 55 25.96 26.55 4.22
N LEU A 56 24.95 26.37 3.34
CA LEU A 56 23.57 26.76 3.55
C LEU A 56 22.86 25.83 4.52
N LEU A 57 23.40 24.60 4.72
CA LEU A 57 22.77 23.56 5.53
C LEU A 57 23.06 23.79 7.02
N PRO A 58 22.10 23.51 7.92
CA PRO A 58 22.27 23.66 9.36
C PRO A 58 23.10 22.54 10.00
N PHE A 59 23.25 21.40 9.37
CA PHE A 59 23.77 20.15 9.93
C PHE A 59 25.27 20.20 10.21
N GLU A 60 25.68 19.80 11.42
CA GLU A 60 27.09 19.62 11.80
C GLU A 60 27.42 18.16 12.06
N ASP A 61 26.66 17.51 12.98
CA ASP A 61 26.99 16.16 13.45
C ASP A 61 25.72 15.39 13.86
N TYR A 62 25.85 14.10 14.16
CA TYR A 62 24.78 13.22 14.63
C TYR A 62 25.25 12.36 15.80
N ASP A 63 24.54 12.44 16.92
CA ASP A 63 24.80 11.58 18.06
C ASP A 63 23.99 10.29 17.94
N SER A 64 24.68 9.19 17.60
CA SER A 64 24.06 7.86 17.41
C SER A 64 23.46 7.29 18.69
N SER A 65 23.96 7.70 19.88
CA SER A 65 23.51 7.20 21.17
C SER A 65 22.14 7.74 21.54
N SER A 66 21.89 9.01 21.30
CA SER A 66 20.60 9.69 21.56
C SER A 66 19.71 9.78 20.32
N GLN A 67 20.26 9.48 19.13
CA GLN A 67 19.61 9.68 17.83
C GLN A 67 19.15 11.13 17.64
N LEU A 68 20.03 12.09 17.94
CA LEU A 68 19.79 13.53 17.81
C LEU A 68 20.77 14.17 16.83
N PHE A 69 20.27 15.14 16.07
CA PHE A 69 21.04 15.96 15.15
C PHE A 69 21.60 17.18 15.87
N ILE A 70 22.89 17.37 15.74
CA ILE A 70 23.61 18.55 16.21
C ILE A 70 23.76 19.50 15.03
N ASN A 71 23.23 20.70 15.16
CA ASN A 71 23.20 21.70 14.08
C ASN A 71 23.90 22.98 14.52
N LYS A 72 24.14 23.89 13.56
CA LYS A 72 24.69 25.25 13.83
C LYS A 72 23.77 25.98 14.80
N GLY A 73 24.05 25.88 16.12
CA GLY A 73 23.31 26.56 17.18
C GLY A 73 21.96 25.94 17.57
N SER A 74 21.69 24.69 17.19
CA SER A 74 20.49 23.97 17.62
C SER A 74 20.73 22.47 17.76
N ILE A 75 19.83 21.80 18.49
CA ILE A 75 19.74 20.33 18.56
C ILE A 75 18.33 19.94 18.18
N GLY A 76 18.18 18.88 17.39
CA GLY A 76 16.87 18.45 16.91
C GLY A 76 16.76 16.96 16.66
N PHE A 77 15.57 16.52 16.29
CA PHE A 77 15.26 15.15 15.91
C PHE A 77 14.32 15.10 14.71
N ILE A 78 14.29 13.96 14.04
CA ILE A 78 13.42 13.69 12.91
C ILE A 78 12.64 12.40 13.19
N ILE A 79 11.34 12.47 12.98
CA ILE A 79 10.41 11.35 13.07
C ILE A 79 9.87 11.12 11.68
N GLU A 80 9.92 9.89 11.17
CA GLU A 80 9.20 9.49 9.98
C GLU A 80 7.87 8.85 10.35
N SER A 81 6.84 9.18 9.61
CA SER A 81 5.48 8.69 9.79
C SER A 81 4.93 8.16 8.48
N GLN A 82 3.97 7.26 8.58
CA GLN A 82 3.22 6.85 7.39
C GLN A 82 2.21 7.94 7.02
N PRO A 83 2.14 8.36 5.74
CA PRO A 83 1.07 9.24 5.29
C PRO A 83 -0.30 8.60 5.51
N LEU A 84 -1.32 9.42 5.75
CA LEU A 84 -2.68 8.98 5.96
C LEU A 84 -3.46 8.97 4.63
N ILE A 85 -4.43 8.06 4.50
CA ILE A 85 -5.28 7.94 3.30
C ILE A 85 -6.32 9.06 3.26
N GLY A 86 -6.81 9.48 4.43
CA GLY A 86 -7.82 10.52 4.60
C GLY A 86 -7.76 11.16 5.97
N GLY A 87 -8.63 12.12 6.24
CA GLY A 87 -8.71 12.83 7.51
C GLY A 87 -10.14 13.03 7.97
N ASN A 88 -10.35 12.97 9.28
CA ASN A 88 -11.61 13.27 9.93
C ASN A 88 -11.43 14.35 11.00
N GLU A 89 -12.52 14.86 11.56
CA GLU A 89 -12.48 15.91 12.58
C GLU A 89 -11.76 15.49 13.87
N ALA A 90 -11.86 14.22 14.25
CA ALA A 90 -11.18 13.70 15.44
C ALA A 90 -9.65 13.75 15.27
N LEU A 91 -9.15 13.38 14.09
CA LEU A 91 -7.74 13.51 13.76
C LEU A 91 -7.28 14.97 13.79
N VAL A 92 -8.05 15.90 13.21
CA VAL A 92 -7.71 17.32 13.23
C VAL A 92 -7.65 17.87 14.68
N LYS A 93 -8.58 17.47 15.55
CA LYS A 93 -8.53 17.81 16.99
C LYS A 93 -7.30 17.25 17.69
N SER A 94 -6.88 16.02 17.34
CA SER A 94 -5.65 15.44 17.89
C SER A 94 -4.41 16.20 17.45
N LEU A 95 -4.34 16.62 16.18
CA LEU A 95 -3.25 17.45 15.64
C LEU A 95 -3.26 18.86 16.24
N ASP A 96 -4.42 19.43 16.47
CA ASP A 96 -4.57 20.72 17.15
C ASP A 96 -4.06 20.65 18.59
N SER A 97 -4.46 19.63 19.34
CA SER A 97 -3.93 19.40 20.70
C SER A 97 -2.41 19.18 20.71
N LEU A 98 -1.88 18.49 19.67
CA LEU A 98 -0.44 18.34 19.51
C LEU A 98 0.26 19.69 19.37
N LEU A 99 -0.28 20.60 18.54
CA LEU A 99 0.27 21.95 18.35
C LEU A 99 0.16 22.82 19.61
N GLN A 100 -0.94 22.69 20.37
CA GLN A 100 -1.18 23.52 21.55
C GLN A 100 -0.37 23.08 22.77
N ASP A 101 -0.24 21.74 22.99
CA ASP A 101 0.19 21.20 24.29
C ASP A 101 1.47 20.35 24.22
N LYS A 102 1.83 19.77 23.07
CA LYS A 102 2.94 18.80 22.98
C LYS A 102 4.20 19.40 22.37
N VAL A 103 4.04 20.40 21.50
CA VAL A 103 5.16 21.15 20.94
C VAL A 103 5.39 22.39 21.79
N PRO A 104 6.61 22.64 22.31
CA PRO A 104 6.90 23.85 23.10
C PRO A 104 6.60 25.10 22.31
N ARG A 105 5.81 26.01 22.87
CA ARG A 105 5.40 27.28 22.23
C ARG A 105 6.61 28.14 21.89
N GLY A 106 6.53 28.85 20.78
CA GLY A 106 7.62 29.67 20.26
C GLY A 106 8.74 28.88 19.56
N THR A 107 8.63 27.56 19.51
CA THR A 107 9.61 26.69 18.79
C THR A 107 9.04 26.17 17.49
N PRO A 108 9.88 25.96 16.45
CA PRO A 108 9.42 25.50 15.15
C PRO A 108 9.17 23.99 15.13
N LEU A 109 7.97 23.58 14.73
CA LEU A 109 7.65 22.25 14.21
C LEU A 109 7.64 22.34 12.68
N GLN A 110 8.22 21.37 12.02
CA GLN A 110 8.19 21.28 10.57
C GLN A 110 7.60 19.96 10.14
N VAL A 111 6.64 19.99 9.22
CA VAL A 111 6.03 18.84 8.59
C VAL A 111 6.45 18.83 7.12
N ILE A 112 7.06 17.75 6.68
CA ILE A 112 7.61 17.59 5.32
C ILE A 112 7.06 16.32 4.71
N MET A 113 6.44 16.42 3.55
CA MET A 113 6.11 15.28 2.70
C MET A 113 7.03 15.30 1.47
N VAL A 114 7.76 14.21 1.28
CA VAL A 114 8.63 13.99 0.11
C VAL A 114 7.96 12.99 -0.82
N SER A 115 7.75 13.37 -2.06
CA SER A 115 7.35 12.47 -3.14
C SER A 115 8.59 12.11 -3.95
N THR A 116 9.00 10.85 -3.89
CA THR A 116 10.22 10.35 -4.55
C THR A 116 9.90 9.35 -5.66
N ARG A 117 10.78 9.29 -6.67
CA ARG A 117 10.83 8.22 -7.69
C ARG A 117 11.96 7.23 -7.44
N ALA A 118 12.76 7.39 -6.40
CA ALA A 118 13.86 6.48 -6.07
C ALA A 118 13.34 5.17 -5.41
N ILE A 119 12.60 4.36 -6.18
CA ILE A 119 11.85 3.19 -5.72
C ILE A 119 12.36 1.84 -6.25
N THR A 120 13.44 1.81 -7.01
CA THR A 120 13.97 0.57 -7.63
C THR A 120 14.25 -0.50 -6.57
N GLU A 121 14.88 -0.14 -5.45
CA GLU A 121 15.17 -1.09 -4.37
C GLU A 121 13.89 -1.58 -3.66
N GLN A 122 12.88 -0.73 -3.55
CA GLN A 122 11.57 -1.13 -3.01
C GLN A 122 10.87 -2.11 -3.94
N ILE A 123 10.95 -1.92 -5.28
CA ILE A 123 10.42 -2.88 -6.26
C ILE A 123 11.15 -4.23 -6.11
N LYS A 124 12.48 -4.23 -6.07
CA LYS A 124 13.29 -5.45 -5.91
C LYS A 124 12.94 -6.20 -4.63
N SER A 125 12.93 -5.51 -3.49
CA SER A 125 12.61 -6.13 -2.20
C SER A 125 11.16 -6.57 -2.08
N GLY A 126 10.23 -5.77 -2.61
CA GLY A 126 8.80 -6.06 -2.56
C GLY A 126 8.38 -7.25 -3.43
N LEU A 127 9.02 -7.43 -4.58
CA LEU A 127 8.75 -8.55 -5.49
C LEU A 127 9.60 -9.81 -5.19
N LYS A 128 10.44 -9.79 -4.17
CA LYS A 128 11.35 -10.89 -3.82
C LYS A 128 10.67 -12.25 -3.76
N ASP A 129 9.49 -12.30 -3.17
CA ASP A 129 8.72 -13.54 -2.95
C ASP A 129 7.73 -13.82 -4.09
N PHE A 130 7.68 -12.94 -5.09
CA PHE A 130 6.82 -13.04 -6.28
C PHE A 130 7.67 -13.35 -7.52
N SER A 131 8.31 -14.51 -7.54
CA SER A 131 9.30 -14.91 -8.51
C SER A 131 8.86 -16.14 -9.31
N TRP A 132 9.23 -16.17 -10.60
CA TRP A 132 9.05 -17.36 -11.44
C TRP A 132 9.95 -18.48 -10.93
N LYS A 133 9.48 -19.74 -11.06
CA LYS A 133 10.19 -20.95 -10.64
C LYS A 133 10.37 -21.91 -11.82
N GLY A 134 11.37 -22.79 -11.78
CA GLY A 134 11.59 -23.87 -12.76
C GLY A 134 12.17 -23.39 -14.08
N TYR A 135 11.80 -24.04 -15.19
CA TYR A 135 12.31 -23.75 -16.54
C TYR A 135 12.21 -22.27 -16.91
N ARG A 136 13.26 -21.68 -17.48
CA ARG A 136 13.37 -20.25 -17.86
C ARG A 136 13.01 -19.24 -16.75
N ALA A 137 13.10 -19.66 -15.48
CA ALA A 137 12.70 -18.78 -14.37
C ALA A 137 13.52 -17.49 -14.31
N ASP A 138 14.85 -17.59 -14.49
CA ASP A 138 15.75 -16.44 -14.41
C ASP A 138 15.44 -15.39 -15.50
N GLU A 139 15.18 -15.84 -16.73
CA GLU A 139 14.79 -14.95 -17.83
C GLU A 139 13.44 -14.29 -17.56
N CYS A 140 12.45 -15.06 -17.06
CA CYS A 140 11.15 -14.51 -16.71
C CYS A 140 11.26 -13.46 -15.59
N ASN A 141 12.05 -13.75 -14.55
CA ASN A 141 12.28 -12.84 -13.43
C ASN A 141 12.99 -11.56 -13.87
N ASP A 142 13.99 -11.68 -14.75
CA ASP A 142 14.72 -10.54 -15.29
C ASP A 142 13.78 -9.62 -16.11
N ILE A 143 12.96 -10.19 -17.00
CA ILE A 143 11.99 -9.42 -17.79
C ILE A 143 10.96 -8.74 -16.88
N THR A 144 10.40 -9.46 -15.91
CA THR A 144 9.44 -8.91 -14.94
C THR A 144 10.04 -7.72 -14.17
N MET A 145 11.26 -7.87 -13.67
CA MET A 145 11.95 -6.82 -12.92
C MET A 145 12.23 -5.59 -13.78
N ARG A 146 12.76 -5.79 -14.98
CA ARG A 146 13.03 -4.71 -15.95
C ARG A 146 11.75 -3.97 -16.35
N TYR A 147 10.68 -4.73 -16.61
CA TYR A 147 9.38 -4.13 -16.92
C TYR A 147 8.89 -3.20 -15.80
N TYR A 148 8.87 -3.67 -14.55
CA TYR A 148 8.40 -2.84 -13.45
C TYR A 148 9.30 -1.65 -13.17
N THR A 149 10.61 -1.80 -13.26
CA THR A 149 11.56 -0.69 -13.09
C THR A 149 11.41 0.35 -14.19
N HIS A 150 11.30 -0.09 -15.44
CA HIS A 150 11.08 0.81 -16.58
C HIS A 150 9.73 1.53 -16.48
N ALA A 151 8.66 0.78 -16.19
CA ALA A 151 7.32 1.36 -16.08
C ALA A 151 7.18 2.30 -14.87
N ALA A 152 7.97 2.11 -13.82
CA ALA A 152 8.02 3.06 -12.71
C ALA A 152 8.57 4.42 -13.16
N LYS A 153 9.52 4.45 -14.11
CA LYS A 153 10.13 5.65 -14.67
C LYS A 153 9.25 6.30 -15.75
N GLU A 154 8.95 5.55 -16.81
CA GLU A 154 8.23 6.06 -17.99
C GLU A 154 6.70 6.05 -17.82
N GLY A 155 6.22 5.32 -16.82
CA GLY A 155 4.81 5.12 -16.53
C GLY A 155 4.25 3.81 -17.10
N PHE A 156 3.32 3.22 -16.34
CA PHE A 156 2.56 2.07 -16.82
C PHE A 156 1.60 2.48 -17.93
N PRO A 157 1.45 1.65 -18.98
CA PRO A 157 0.47 1.89 -20.03
C PRO A 157 -0.93 2.05 -19.46
N ASN A 158 -1.61 3.13 -19.84
CA ASN A 158 -2.95 3.44 -19.38
C ASN A 158 -3.86 3.74 -20.59
N GLY A 159 -4.97 3.02 -20.69
CA GLY A 159 -5.98 3.23 -21.74
C GLY A 159 -6.91 4.43 -21.51
N LEU A 160 -6.78 5.14 -20.38
CA LEU A 160 -7.66 6.23 -19.97
C LEU A 160 -6.99 7.61 -20.01
N GLY A 161 -5.69 7.69 -20.16
CA GLY A 161 -4.95 8.96 -20.16
C GLY A 161 -3.44 8.77 -20.19
N GLU A 162 -2.72 9.66 -19.51
CA GLU A 162 -1.26 9.63 -19.41
C GLU A 162 -0.75 8.38 -18.69
N PRO A 163 0.47 7.89 -19.00
CA PRO A 163 1.09 6.78 -18.28
C PRO A 163 1.20 7.04 -16.77
N LEU A 164 1.04 5.98 -15.97
CA LEU A 164 1.00 6.07 -14.51
C LEU A 164 2.40 5.79 -13.94
N THR A 165 3.10 6.82 -13.53
CA THR A 165 4.42 6.71 -12.86
C THR A 165 4.25 6.38 -11.38
N LEU A 166 5.08 5.46 -10.86
CA LEU A 166 5.09 5.13 -9.44
C LEU A 166 5.88 6.13 -8.61
N ARG A 167 5.51 6.22 -7.33
CA ARG A 167 6.14 7.09 -6.35
C ARG A 167 6.13 6.45 -4.97
N ASP A 168 7.00 6.97 -4.12
CA ASP A 168 6.91 6.77 -2.68
C ASP A 168 6.67 8.13 -2.01
N TYR A 169 5.70 8.18 -1.09
CA TYR A 169 5.44 9.34 -0.26
C TYR A 169 5.99 9.08 1.14
N ARG A 170 6.92 9.95 1.57
CA ARG A 170 7.56 9.89 2.88
C ARG A 170 7.18 11.12 3.68
N LEU A 171 6.73 10.94 4.91
CA LEU A 171 6.25 11.99 5.78
C LEU A 171 7.17 12.15 6.98
N PHE A 172 7.69 13.35 7.20
CA PHE A 172 8.59 13.65 8.28
C PHE A 172 8.04 14.76 9.19
N PHE A 173 8.15 14.55 10.49
CA PHE A 173 7.98 15.56 11.52
C PHE A 173 9.36 15.89 12.11
N THR A 174 9.76 17.17 12.03
CA THR A 174 11.06 17.59 12.54
C THR A 174 10.88 18.73 13.54
N TRP A 175 11.66 18.68 14.59
CA TRP A 175 11.66 19.71 15.62
C TRP A 175 13.07 19.97 16.11
N SER A 176 13.40 21.21 16.40
CA SER A 176 14.70 21.59 16.94
C SER A 176 14.60 22.76 17.92
N GLN A 177 15.51 22.77 18.87
CA GLN A 177 15.64 23.79 19.88
C GLN A 177 16.98 24.54 19.76
N LYS A 178 16.95 25.84 19.87
CA LYS A 178 18.18 26.65 19.97
C LYS A 178 18.96 26.33 21.23
N VAL A 179 20.27 26.15 21.07
CA VAL A 179 21.20 25.94 22.18
C VAL A 179 22.41 26.83 22.04
N LYS A 180 22.89 27.38 23.16
CA LYS A 180 24.12 28.14 23.18
C LYS A 180 25.37 27.25 23.26
N ARG A 181 25.22 26.10 23.90
CA ARG A 181 26.26 25.05 24.02
C ARG A 181 25.57 23.70 24.09
N VAL A 182 26.14 22.74 23.41
CA VAL A 182 25.68 21.33 23.44
C VAL A 182 26.10 20.75 24.79
N ASN A 183 25.15 20.29 25.60
CA ASN A 183 25.37 19.59 26.86
C ASN A 183 24.29 18.56 27.13
N GLU A 184 24.53 17.67 28.08
CA GLU A 184 23.64 16.56 28.42
C GLU A 184 22.23 17.01 28.83
N SER A 185 22.10 18.13 29.55
CA SER A 185 20.79 18.65 29.98
C SER A 185 19.92 19.10 28.78
N GLU A 186 20.53 19.62 27.73
CA GLU A 186 19.82 19.99 26.50
C GLU A 186 19.41 18.73 25.71
N PHE A 187 20.27 17.71 25.65
CA PHE A 187 19.90 16.41 25.04
C PHE A 187 18.67 15.79 25.75
N LEU A 188 18.63 15.81 27.07
CA LEU A 188 17.49 15.27 27.83
C LEU A 188 16.18 16.01 27.49
N LYS A 189 16.21 17.35 27.44
CA LYS A 189 15.02 18.15 27.07
C LYS A 189 14.52 17.80 25.67
N VAL A 190 15.42 17.73 24.69
CA VAL A 190 15.08 17.40 23.31
C VAL A 190 14.51 15.99 23.21
N ARG A 191 15.07 15.02 23.93
CA ARG A 191 14.55 13.64 24.01
C ARG A 191 13.15 13.58 24.63
N ASP A 192 12.86 14.39 25.64
CA ASP A 192 11.53 14.45 26.26
C ASP A 192 10.50 15.00 25.27
N VAL A 193 10.80 16.05 24.52
CA VAL A 193 9.91 16.56 23.46
C VAL A 193 9.69 15.50 22.39
N ARG A 194 10.75 14.78 21.95
CA ARG A 194 10.64 13.69 20.98
C ARG A 194 9.70 12.59 21.47
N ARG A 195 9.86 12.15 22.71
CA ARG A 195 9.01 11.12 23.33
C ARG A 195 7.54 11.55 23.36
N ASN A 196 7.28 12.79 23.77
CA ASN A 196 5.92 13.34 23.84
C ASN A 196 5.29 13.47 22.44
N LEU A 197 6.06 13.90 21.44
CA LEU A 197 5.59 14.03 20.07
C LEU A 197 5.29 12.65 19.46
N LEU A 198 6.17 11.66 19.63
CA LEU A 198 5.92 10.27 19.19
C LEU A 198 4.65 9.68 19.83
N ALA A 199 4.48 9.87 21.13
CA ALA A 199 3.29 9.40 21.83
C ALA A 199 2.01 10.07 21.30
N ALA A 200 2.05 11.37 21.03
CA ALA A 200 0.91 12.10 20.49
C ALA A 200 0.56 11.67 19.06
N LEU A 201 1.56 11.48 18.19
CA LEU A 201 1.35 10.97 16.83
C LEU A 201 0.74 9.55 16.84
N ASN A 202 1.26 8.64 17.66
CA ASN A 202 0.72 7.29 17.78
C ASN A 202 -0.70 7.27 18.38
N THR A 203 -1.02 8.20 19.29
CA THR A 203 -2.39 8.34 19.82
C THR A 203 -3.36 8.85 18.75
N ALA A 204 -2.86 9.59 17.77
CA ALA A 204 -3.62 10.04 16.59
C ALA A 204 -3.65 9.01 15.45
N ASP A 205 -3.26 7.76 15.71
CA ASP A 205 -3.12 6.68 14.72
C ASP A 205 -2.14 7.00 13.57
N ILE A 206 -1.20 7.91 13.79
CA ILE A 206 -0.11 8.22 12.87
C ILE A 206 1.10 7.38 13.28
N HIS A 207 1.26 6.19 12.66
CA HIS A 207 2.37 5.30 12.95
C HIS A 207 3.71 5.95 12.63
N SER A 208 4.54 6.09 13.65
CA SER A 208 5.74 6.91 13.59
C SER A 208 6.94 6.24 14.26
N HIS A 209 8.14 6.48 13.72
CA HIS A 209 9.41 6.03 14.28
C HIS A 209 10.49 7.10 14.13
N VAL A 210 11.58 6.95 14.89
CA VAL A 210 12.75 7.85 14.77
C VAL A 210 13.57 7.41 13.57
N VAL A 211 13.89 8.36 12.67
CA VAL A 211 14.64 8.09 11.43
C VAL A 211 16.09 7.75 11.74
N GLY A 212 16.62 6.71 11.07
CA GLY A 212 18.05 6.40 11.05
C GLY A 212 18.85 7.42 10.23
N ILE A 213 20.12 7.61 10.61
CA ILE A 213 20.96 8.61 9.93
C ILE A 213 21.18 8.31 8.44
N GLU A 214 21.42 7.05 8.08
CA GLU A 214 21.66 6.65 6.68
C GLU A 214 20.40 6.85 5.82
N GLU A 215 19.24 6.54 6.39
CA GLU A 215 17.97 6.73 5.74
C GLU A 215 17.67 8.21 5.51
N PHE A 216 17.95 9.05 6.48
CA PHE A 216 17.83 10.51 6.37
C PHE A 216 18.80 11.08 5.35
N LEU A 217 20.08 10.63 5.35
CA LEU A 217 21.08 11.02 4.34
C LEU A 217 20.59 10.70 2.93
N SER A 218 19.99 9.52 2.72
CA SER A 218 19.47 9.13 1.42
C SER A 218 18.43 10.13 0.90
N VAL A 219 17.48 10.55 1.75
CA VAL A 219 16.44 11.55 1.40
C VAL A 219 17.05 12.91 1.10
N MET A 220 17.97 13.38 1.95
CA MET A 220 18.59 14.69 1.75
C MET A 220 19.47 14.73 0.50
N ARG A 221 20.18 13.64 0.21
CA ARG A 221 20.98 13.53 -1.02
C ARG A 221 20.08 13.60 -2.26
N GLU A 222 18.93 12.92 -2.26
CA GLU A 222 17.96 13.02 -3.37
C GLU A 222 17.48 14.46 -3.57
N VAL A 223 17.08 15.14 -2.49
CA VAL A 223 16.55 16.52 -2.57
C VAL A 223 17.61 17.52 -3.03
N LEU A 224 18.84 17.41 -2.54
CA LEU A 224 19.89 18.41 -2.79
C LEU A 224 20.65 18.20 -4.09
N ASN A 225 20.72 16.94 -4.60
CA ASN A 225 21.44 16.57 -5.83
C ASN A 225 20.49 16.03 -6.91
N HIS A 226 19.26 16.49 -6.94
CA HIS A 226 18.17 15.87 -7.69
C HIS A 226 18.51 15.64 -9.17
N ASP A 227 18.54 14.36 -9.57
CA ASP A 227 18.65 13.87 -10.94
C ASP A 227 17.32 13.24 -11.36
N THR A 228 16.62 13.84 -12.33
CA THR A 228 15.30 13.37 -12.79
C THR A 228 15.33 11.98 -13.43
N GLU A 229 16.50 11.53 -13.88
CA GLU A 229 16.70 10.23 -14.51
C GLU A 229 17.02 9.11 -13.51
N ARG A 230 17.35 9.48 -12.25
CA ARG A 230 17.77 8.52 -11.24
C ARG A 230 16.58 7.91 -10.52
N MET A 231 16.47 6.58 -10.62
CA MET A 231 15.45 5.78 -9.92
C MET A 231 16.02 4.91 -8.81
N ASP A 232 17.35 4.83 -8.73
CA ASP A 232 18.08 4.05 -7.73
C ASP A 232 18.19 4.79 -6.41
N SER A 233 18.44 4.04 -5.35
CA SER A 233 18.67 4.58 -4.02
C SER A 233 19.82 5.60 -4.00
N TRP A 234 19.64 6.65 -3.20
CA TRP A 234 20.65 7.65 -2.86
C TRP A 234 21.45 7.27 -1.61
N HIS A 235 21.39 6.01 -1.22
CA HIS A 235 22.03 5.49 -0.01
C HIS A 235 23.56 5.66 -0.07
N VAL A 236 24.10 6.18 1.02
CA VAL A 236 25.53 6.29 1.28
C VAL A 236 25.75 5.94 2.75
N PRO A 237 26.72 5.10 3.08
CA PRO A 237 27.07 4.82 4.47
C PRO A 237 27.42 6.11 5.22
N TYR A 238 26.96 6.23 6.46
CA TYR A 238 27.30 7.37 7.30
C TYR A 238 28.77 7.30 7.76
N ASP A 239 29.50 8.39 7.55
CA ASP A 239 30.86 8.58 8.02
C ASP A 239 30.86 9.57 9.22
N PRO A 240 31.11 9.09 10.44
CA PRO A 240 31.12 9.96 11.62
C PRO A 240 32.31 10.92 11.68
N GLU A 241 33.38 10.73 10.87
CA GLU A 241 34.53 11.59 10.81
C GLU A 241 34.34 12.83 9.91
N SER A 242 33.34 12.78 9.03
CA SER A 242 32.99 13.86 8.10
C SER A 242 31.79 14.68 8.61
N SER A 243 31.78 15.99 8.32
CA SER A 243 30.60 16.81 8.66
C SER A 243 29.36 16.29 7.98
N LEU A 244 28.23 16.27 8.68
CA LEU A 244 26.99 15.72 8.16
C LEU A 244 26.52 16.45 6.88
N ALA A 245 26.65 17.78 6.83
CA ALA A 245 26.31 18.58 5.64
C ALA A 245 27.15 18.20 4.41
N SER A 246 28.42 17.81 4.57
CA SER A 246 29.29 17.42 3.44
C SER A 246 28.90 16.06 2.85
N GLN A 247 28.20 15.22 3.59
CA GLN A 247 27.74 13.92 3.13
C GLN A 247 26.40 14.01 2.37
N MET A 248 25.67 15.14 2.47
CA MET A 248 24.38 15.36 1.83
C MET A 248 24.52 15.90 0.40
N VAL A 249 25.60 16.60 0.08
CA VAL A 249 25.81 17.24 -1.22
C VAL A 249 26.98 16.59 -1.94
N ASP A 250 26.76 16.12 -3.17
CA ASP A 250 27.83 15.55 -3.98
C ASP A 250 28.81 16.65 -4.41
N ARG A 251 30.09 16.31 -4.47
CA ARG A 251 31.16 17.27 -4.79
C ARG A 251 30.99 17.91 -6.17
N THR A 252 30.33 17.24 -7.10
CA THR A 252 30.05 17.75 -8.44
C THR A 252 28.76 18.56 -8.53
N THR A 253 27.96 18.59 -7.47
CA THR A 253 26.67 19.27 -7.49
C THR A 253 26.84 20.78 -7.39
N ALA A 254 26.28 21.51 -8.36
CA ALA A 254 26.24 22.96 -8.40
C ALA A 254 24.81 23.46 -8.54
N TRP A 255 24.47 24.51 -7.78
CA TRP A 255 23.18 25.20 -7.88
C TRP A 255 23.34 26.52 -8.62
N GLU A 256 22.72 26.64 -9.79
CA GLU A 256 22.64 27.89 -10.54
C GLU A 256 21.29 28.56 -10.25
N VAL A 257 21.33 29.66 -9.50
CA VAL A 257 20.11 30.38 -9.07
C VAL A 257 19.62 31.29 -10.17
N LYS A 258 18.37 31.05 -10.59
CA LYS A 258 17.62 31.89 -11.54
C LYS A 258 16.44 32.58 -10.85
N THR A 259 15.80 33.48 -11.54
CA THR A 259 14.64 34.23 -11.02
C THR A 259 13.53 33.31 -10.53
N GLY A 260 13.13 32.35 -11.33
CA GLY A 260 11.97 31.49 -11.07
C GLY A 260 12.29 30.02 -10.73
N HIS A 261 13.57 29.62 -10.66
CA HIS A 261 13.99 28.26 -10.33
C HIS A 261 15.46 28.20 -9.90
N ILE A 262 15.87 27.09 -9.36
CA ILE A 262 17.28 26.73 -9.17
C ILE A 262 17.58 25.60 -10.16
N ARG A 263 18.59 25.78 -11.00
CA ARG A 263 19.11 24.72 -11.87
C ARG A 263 20.16 23.94 -11.11
N VAL A 264 19.94 22.64 -10.93
CA VAL A 264 20.89 21.71 -10.34
C VAL A 264 21.69 21.03 -11.43
N LYS A 265 22.99 21.06 -11.34
CA LYS A 265 23.91 20.38 -12.28
C LYS A 265 24.83 19.48 -11.48
N GLY A 266 25.23 18.38 -12.08
CA GLY A 266 26.16 17.43 -11.44
C GLY A 266 26.56 16.32 -12.38
N VAL A 267 27.24 15.33 -11.81
CA VAL A 267 27.60 14.09 -12.48
C VAL A 267 26.95 12.94 -11.69
N ASN A 268 26.19 12.12 -12.38
CA ASN A 268 25.48 11.02 -11.73
C ASN A 268 26.42 9.84 -11.42
N HIS A 269 25.90 8.81 -10.75
CA HIS A 269 26.65 7.60 -10.37
C HIS A 269 27.21 6.82 -11.59
N LYS A 270 26.68 7.03 -12.80
CA LYS A 270 27.15 6.46 -14.07
C LYS A 270 28.19 7.36 -14.75
N GLN A 271 28.72 8.36 -14.07
CA GLN A 271 29.69 9.35 -14.59
C GLN A 271 29.14 10.18 -15.79
N GLN A 272 27.82 10.35 -15.85
CA GLN A 272 27.17 11.16 -16.87
C GLN A 272 26.76 12.51 -16.30
N PRO A 273 26.92 13.64 -17.04
CA PRO A 273 26.43 14.93 -16.59
C PRO A 273 24.91 14.95 -16.60
N PHE A 274 24.31 15.51 -15.56
CA PHE A 274 22.86 15.75 -15.49
C PHE A 274 22.55 17.22 -15.22
N SER A 275 21.35 17.63 -15.58
CA SER A 275 20.79 18.92 -15.23
C SER A 275 19.30 18.79 -14.96
N SER A 276 18.84 19.38 -13.84
CA SER A 276 17.43 19.42 -13.45
C SER A 276 17.05 20.78 -12.89
N ARG A 277 15.77 21.02 -12.67
CA ARG A 277 15.27 22.26 -12.07
C ARG A 277 14.50 22.01 -10.79
N MET A 278 14.73 22.82 -9.77
CA MET A 278 13.91 22.95 -8.58
C MET A 278 13.08 24.23 -8.68
N VAL A 279 11.77 24.13 -8.57
CA VAL A 279 10.84 25.27 -8.61
C VAL A 279 10.07 25.32 -7.31
N SER A 280 10.26 26.39 -6.55
CA SER A 280 9.58 26.59 -5.27
C SER A 280 8.41 27.56 -5.41
N MET A 281 7.30 27.19 -4.76
CA MET A 281 6.08 27.97 -4.68
C MET A 281 5.63 28.06 -3.20
N ASN A 282 4.91 29.10 -2.82
CA ASN A 282 4.35 29.23 -1.48
C ASN A 282 2.92 29.78 -1.50
N LEU A 283 2.20 29.55 -0.41
CA LEU A 283 0.83 30.05 -0.22
C LEU A 283 0.83 31.57 -0.24
N ASP A 284 -0.06 32.15 -1.04
CA ASP A 284 -0.28 33.60 -1.14
C ASP A 284 -1.13 34.12 0.02
N LYS A 285 -2.26 33.45 0.26
CA LYS A 285 -3.23 33.83 1.32
C LYS A 285 -3.88 32.59 1.93
N ASN A 286 -4.33 32.74 3.19
CA ASN A 286 -5.16 31.74 3.83
C ASN A 286 -6.42 31.45 3.02
N PRO A 287 -6.82 30.17 2.86
CA PRO A 287 -8.10 29.81 2.28
C PRO A 287 -9.24 30.27 3.20
N ALA A 288 -10.41 30.51 2.62
CA ALA A 288 -11.62 30.80 3.41
C ALA A 288 -12.08 29.59 4.24
N ILE A 289 -12.02 28.40 3.62
CA ILE A 289 -12.32 27.08 4.23
C ILE A 289 -11.36 26.09 3.61
N HIS A 290 -10.80 25.22 4.44
CA HIS A 290 -10.00 24.09 3.97
C HIS A 290 -10.08 22.94 4.97
N HIS A 291 -10.18 21.74 4.48
CA HIS A 291 -10.26 20.51 5.27
C HIS A 291 -9.05 19.61 5.00
N LEU A 292 -8.56 18.93 6.02
CA LEU A 292 -7.36 18.09 5.96
C LEU A 292 -7.38 17.09 4.80
N TRP A 293 -8.53 16.46 4.52
CA TRP A 293 -8.66 15.47 3.44
C TRP A 293 -8.41 16.04 2.04
N GLN A 294 -8.60 17.37 1.84
CA GLN A 294 -8.37 18.04 0.56
C GLN A 294 -6.88 18.04 0.16
N ASN A 295 -5.97 17.95 1.12
CA ASN A 295 -4.53 17.85 0.85
C ASN A 295 -4.18 16.63 0.00
N GLY A 296 -4.90 15.50 0.16
CA GLY A 296 -4.74 14.34 -0.70
C GLY A 296 -5.08 14.57 -2.17
N ASN A 297 -6.05 15.45 -2.46
CA ASN A 297 -6.43 15.83 -3.83
C ASN A 297 -5.43 16.79 -4.48
N ILE A 298 -4.61 17.51 -3.69
CA ILE A 298 -3.48 18.28 -4.22
C ILE A 298 -2.42 17.33 -4.79
N VAL A 299 -2.13 16.24 -4.06
CA VAL A 299 -1.17 15.22 -4.49
C VAL A 299 -1.67 14.53 -5.76
N THR A 300 -2.87 13.97 -5.71
CA THR A 300 -3.57 13.40 -6.87
C THR A 300 -5.08 13.37 -6.60
N ASP A 301 -5.86 13.94 -7.49
CA ASP A 301 -7.32 13.85 -7.44
C ASP A 301 -7.75 12.42 -7.81
N LEU A 302 -8.40 11.72 -6.88
CA LEU A 302 -8.83 10.33 -7.07
C LEU A 302 -9.85 10.17 -8.20
N LEU A 303 -10.67 11.20 -8.46
CA LEU A 303 -11.66 11.20 -9.54
C LEU A 303 -11.07 11.59 -10.89
N ASN A 304 -9.97 12.36 -10.90
CA ASN A 304 -9.28 12.86 -12.09
C ASN A 304 -7.76 12.82 -11.89
N PRO A 305 -7.12 11.65 -12.02
CA PRO A 305 -5.69 11.50 -11.69
C PRO A 305 -4.73 12.41 -12.48
N SER A 306 -5.16 12.91 -13.66
CA SER A 306 -4.38 13.88 -14.46
C SER A 306 -4.28 15.27 -13.83
N LYS A 307 -5.03 15.56 -12.76
CA LYS A 307 -5.07 16.87 -12.10
C LYS A 307 -4.09 16.99 -10.93
N GLY A 308 -3.39 15.94 -10.57
CA GLY A 308 -2.40 15.94 -9.50
C GLY A 308 -1.04 16.50 -9.91
N ILE A 309 -0.11 16.53 -8.98
CA ILE A 309 1.29 16.92 -9.20
C ILE A 309 2.05 15.71 -9.77
N HIS A 310 2.61 15.83 -10.98
CA HIS A 310 3.26 14.72 -11.66
C HIS A 310 4.78 14.63 -11.40
N CYS A 311 5.42 15.73 -11.05
CA CYS A 311 6.83 15.76 -10.70
C CYS A 311 7.07 15.26 -9.27
N PRO A 312 8.27 14.73 -8.95
CA PRO A 312 8.72 14.60 -7.57
C PRO A 312 8.66 15.95 -6.86
N PHE A 313 8.38 15.96 -5.57
CA PHE A 313 8.24 17.21 -4.83
C PHE A 313 8.59 17.05 -3.35
N VAL A 314 8.91 18.18 -2.71
CA VAL A 314 8.94 18.34 -1.27
C VAL A 314 7.85 19.35 -0.90
N PHE A 315 6.89 18.91 -0.14
CA PHE A 315 5.81 19.72 0.38
C PHE A 315 6.06 20.00 1.85
N THR A 316 6.22 21.25 2.24
CA THR A 316 6.65 21.63 3.58
C THR A 316 5.70 22.60 4.24
N MET A 317 5.52 22.42 5.54
CA MET A 317 4.85 23.37 6.41
C MET A 317 5.71 23.60 7.66
N LEU A 318 6.15 24.84 7.86
CA LEU A 318 6.81 25.29 9.08
C LEU A 318 5.78 25.93 9.99
N LEU A 319 5.68 25.49 11.25
CA LEU A 319 4.68 25.94 12.21
C LEU A 319 5.36 26.44 13.49
N ILE A 320 4.93 27.58 13.98
CA ILE A 320 5.31 28.09 15.31
C ILE A 320 4.03 28.48 16.03
N THR A 321 3.64 27.73 17.05
CA THR A 321 2.54 28.12 17.94
C THR A 321 3.04 29.22 18.84
N GLU A 322 2.36 30.36 18.79
CA GLU A 322 2.78 31.60 19.50
C GLU A 322 2.57 31.49 21.02
N GLU A 323 3.35 32.27 21.77
CA GLU A 323 3.19 32.40 23.21
C GLU A 323 1.78 32.88 23.55
N GLN A 324 1.04 32.16 24.39
CA GLN A 324 -0.38 32.43 24.69
C GLN A 324 -0.59 33.87 25.24
N LEU A 325 0.22 34.27 26.21
CA LEU A 325 0.11 35.61 26.81
C LEU A 325 0.32 36.74 25.80
N LYS A 326 1.24 36.52 24.83
CA LYS A 326 1.49 37.49 23.77
C LYS A 326 0.28 37.60 22.82
N SER A 327 -0.28 36.46 22.41
CA SER A 327 -1.45 36.39 21.52
C SER A 327 -2.70 36.98 22.19
N GLN A 328 -2.91 36.70 23.47
CA GLN A 328 -3.96 37.32 24.31
C GLN A 328 -3.81 38.86 24.40
N GLY A 329 -2.59 39.34 24.65
CA GLY A 329 -2.30 40.76 24.71
C GLY A 329 -2.55 41.48 23.38
N GLU A 330 -2.16 40.86 22.26
CA GLU A 330 -2.40 41.41 20.93
C GLU A 330 -3.91 41.46 20.62
N ALA A 331 -4.63 40.35 20.85
CA ALA A 331 -6.07 40.25 20.59
C ALA A 331 -6.86 41.28 21.42
N ASN A 332 -6.51 41.40 22.68
CA ASN A 332 -7.13 42.42 23.56
C ASN A 332 -6.86 43.86 23.07
N SER A 333 -5.62 44.15 22.67
CA SER A 333 -5.25 45.48 22.16
C SER A 333 -5.99 45.81 20.85
N LYS A 334 -6.12 44.87 19.95
CA LYS A 334 -6.86 45.01 18.69
C LYS A 334 -8.37 45.18 18.94
N PHE A 335 -8.93 44.36 19.83
CA PHE A 335 -10.33 44.48 20.22
C PHE A 335 -10.62 45.85 20.81
N LEU A 336 -9.86 46.35 21.80
CA LEU A 336 -10.05 47.64 22.39
C LEU A 336 -9.93 48.81 21.39
N ALA A 337 -8.97 48.70 20.46
CA ALA A 337 -8.82 49.69 19.40
C ALA A 337 -10.00 49.71 18.41
N LEU A 338 -10.64 48.60 18.17
CA LEU A 338 -11.85 48.50 17.32
C LEU A 338 -13.12 48.87 18.09
N ASP A 339 -13.20 48.49 19.39
CA ASP A 339 -14.33 48.83 20.26
C ASP A 339 -14.51 50.31 20.41
N SER A 340 -13.41 51.08 20.56
CA SER A 340 -13.45 52.55 20.56
C SER A 340 -13.95 53.16 19.27
N ARG A 341 -13.96 52.46 18.13
CA ARG A 341 -14.32 52.97 16.80
C ARG A 341 -15.67 52.45 16.28
N VAL A 342 -16.13 51.30 16.75
CA VAL A 342 -17.29 50.57 16.22
C VAL A 342 -18.60 51.37 16.33
N ASN A 343 -18.75 52.15 17.38
CA ASN A 343 -19.92 52.97 17.67
C ASN A 343 -19.80 54.44 17.16
N THR A 344 -18.71 54.77 16.45
CA THR A 344 -18.48 56.12 15.94
C THR A 344 -18.89 56.24 14.46
N SER A 345 -18.86 57.49 13.95
CA SER A 345 -19.03 57.73 12.50
C SER A 345 -18.02 57.00 11.61
N TYR A 346 -16.84 56.64 12.15
CA TYR A 346 -15.83 55.85 11.45
C TYR A 346 -16.37 54.51 10.93
N ALA A 347 -17.14 53.78 11.73
CA ALA A 347 -17.74 52.50 11.32
C ALA A 347 -18.87 52.67 10.28
N LYS A 348 -19.39 53.87 10.07
CA LYS A 348 -20.36 54.16 9.00
C LYS A 348 -19.62 54.32 7.65
N PHE A 349 -18.40 54.92 7.66
CA PHE A 349 -17.60 55.11 6.45
C PHE A 349 -16.79 53.89 6.10
N ILE A 350 -16.41 53.06 7.09
CA ILE A 350 -15.65 51.81 6.88
C ILE A 350 -16.43 50.64 7.45
N PRO A 351 -17.35 50.00 6.64
CA PRO A 351 -18.23 48.93 7.11
C PRO A 351 -17.47 47.69 7.64
N ALA A 352 -16.24 47.47 7.15
CA ALA A 352 -15.37 46.39 7.60
C ALA A 352 -15.04 46.44 9.11
N THR A 353 -15.11 47.65 9.74
CA THR A 353 -14.81 47.86 11.17
C THR A 353 -15.72 47.03 12.07
N ARG A 354 -17.01 46.89 11.75
CA ARG A 354 -17.97 46.09 12.54
C ARG A 354 -17.65 44.62 12.47
N ARG A 355 -17.31 44.13 11.29
CA ARG A 355 -16.92 42.75 11.06
C ARG A 355 -15.62 42.44 11.80
N GLN A 356 -14.61 43.29 11.63
CA GLN A 356 -13.34 43.14 12.34
C GLN A 356 -13.49 43.16 13.86
N HIS A 357 -14.38 44.02 14.39
CA HIS A 357 -14.66 44.08 15.82
C HIS A 357 -15.24 42.76 16.32
N ALA A 358 -16.22 42.17 15.60
CA ALA A 358 -16.82 40.87 15.96
C ALA A 358 -15.77 39.76 15.91
N GLU A 359 -14.95 39.69 14.85
CA GLU A 359 -13.88 38.71 14.67
C GLU A 359 -12.83 38.82 15.79
N TRP A 360 -12.37 40.02 16.12
CA TRP A 360 -11.39 40.22 17.21
C TRP A 360 -11.97 39.99 18.59
N LYS A 361 -13.28 40.24 18.81
CA LYS A 361 -13.97 39.89 20.04
C LYS A 361 -13.95 38.36 20.26
N GLU A 362 -14.37 37.64 19.26
CA GLU A 362 -14.37 36.14 19.26
C GLU A 362 -12.95 35.60 19.49
N ALA A 363 -11.97 36.11 18.73
CA ALA A 363 -10.57 35.70 18.89
C ALA A 363 -10.03 35.97 20.30
N ARG A 364 -10.35 37.15 20.88
CA ARG A 364 -9.97 37.48 22.28
C ARG A 364 -10.59 36.49 23.27
N ASP A 365 -11.89 36.24 23.13
CA ASP A 365 -12.64 35.41 24.08
C ASP A 365 -12.13 33.96 24.02
N ASN A 366 -11.89 33.39 22.84
CA ASN A 366 -11.34 32.05 22.62
C ASN A 366 -9.89 31.92 23.14
N LEU A 367 -9.07 32.95 22.96
CA LEU A 367 -7.69 32.95 23.47
C LEU A 367 -7.65 33.10 25.00
N LEU A 368 -8.56 33.84 25.60
CA LEU A 368 -8.65 34.01 27.06
C LEU A 368 -9.16 32.76 27.76
N SER A 369 -10.07 32.01 27.14
CA SER A 369 -10.52 30.71 27.62
C SER A 369 -9.50 29.58 27.45
N ASN A 370 -8.41 29.85 26.74
CA ASN A 370 -7.42 28.81 26.29
C ASN A 370 -8.02 27.67 25.44
N GLU A 371 -9.15 27.94 24.80
CA GLU A 371 -9.75 26.95 23.83
C GLU A 371 -8.99 26.91 22.52
N GLU A 372 -8.34 28.02 22.15
CA GLU A 372 -7.60 28.17 20.89
C GLU A 372 -6.19 28.75 21.13
N ALA A 373 -5.30 28.44 20.19
CA ALA A 373 -3.97 29.03 20.11
C ALA A 373 -3.72 29.63 18.72
N ILE A 374 -2.89 30.65 18.64
CA ILE A 374 -2.46 31.21 17.35
C ILE A 374 -1.20 30.50 16.89
N THR A 375 -1.22 30.03 15.65
CA THR A 375 -0.08 29.43 14.97
C THR A 375 0.31 30.31 13.77
N SER A 376 1.56 30.72 13.73
CA SER A 376 2.19 31.32 12.55
C SER A 376 2.82 30.22 11.70
N TYR A 377 2.61 30.24 10.39
CA TYR A 377 3.14 29.18 9.54
C TYR A 377 3.57 29.67 8.15
N PHE A 378 4.60 29.01 7.61
CA PHE A 378 4.95 29.03 6.19
C PHE A 378 4.47 27.73 5.56
N TYR A 379 3.90 27.83 4.37
CA TYR A 379 3.36 26.69 3.63
C TYR A 379 3.84 26.76 2.18
N GLY A 380 4.59 25.76 1.74
CA GLY A 380 5.24 25.79 0.45
C GLY A 380 5.50 24.42 -0.15
N ILE A 381 5.69 24.41 -1.46
CA ILE A 381 6.05 23.22 -2.22
C ILE A 381 7.24 23.54 -3.13
N THR A 382 8.18 22.59 -3.22
CA THR A 382 9.24 22.61 -4.21
C THR A 382 9.11 21.34 -5.05
N PHE A 383 8.92 21.47 -6.34
CA PHE A 383 8.89 20.34 -7.28
C PHE A 383 10.15 20.31 -8.14
N PHE A 384 10.44 19.13 -8.69
CA PHE A 384 11.64 18.85 -9.47
C PHE A 384 11.24 18.42 -10.87
N CYS A 385 11.81 19.05 -11.89
CA CYS A 385 11.52 18.73 -13.29
C CYS A 385 12.78 18.72 -14.15
N ALA A 386 12.66 18.23 -15.40
CA ALA A 386 13.74 18.27 -16.36
C ALA A 386 14.19 19.73 -16.65
N ASP A 387 15.43 19.90 -17.09
CA ASP A 387 15.98 21.22 -17.44
C ASP A 387 15.50 21.68 -18.84
N ASP A 388 14.19 21.91 -18.91
CA ASP A 388 13.47 22.36 -20.09
C ASP A 388 12.46 23.45 -19.72
N ASP A 389 12.33 24.51 -20.53
CA ASP A 389 11.44 25.64 -20.23
C ASP A 389 9.97 25.30 -20.37
N ASP A 390 9.60 24.50 -21.38
CA ASP A 390 8.22 24.11 -21.65
C ASP A 390 7.71 23.14 -20.56
N VAL A 391 8.54 22.17 -20.19
CA VAL A 391 8.24 21.23 -19.10
C VAL A 391 8.08 21.98 -17.77
N MET A 392 8.98 22.92 -17.47
CA MET A 392 8.89 23.73 -16.25
C MET A 392 7.61 24.59 -16.23
N ALA A 393 7.26 25.21 -17.34
CA ALA A 393 6.03 26.01 -17.43
C ALA A 393 4.79 25.15 -17.25
N GLN A 394 4.71 23.99 -17.92
CA GLN A 394 3.61 23.05 -17.80
C GLN A 394 3.45 22.54 -16.37
N GLU A 395 4.53 22.09 -15.73
CA GLU A 395 4.46 21.56 -14.35
C GLU A 395 4.18 22.66 -13.30
N THR A 396 4.62 23.90 -13.56
CA THR A 396 4.27 25.07 -12.72
C THR A 396 2.77 25.33 -12.75
N GLU A 397 2.16 25.38 -13.95
CA GLU A 397 0.70 25.59 -14.06
C GLU A 397 -0.09 24.38 -13.57
N ARG A 398 0.38 23.16 -13.78
CA ARG A 398 -0.24 21.94 -13.25
C ARG A 398 -0.26 21.95 -11.72
N THR A 399 0.86 22.25 -11.09
CA THR A 399 0.98 22.37 -9.62
C THR A 399 0.05 23.46 -9.09
N LYS A 400 0.06 24.64 -9.70
CA LYS A 400 -0.81 25.75 -9.32
C LYS A 400 -2.30 25.35 -9.41
N ASN A 401 -2.72 24.72 -10.50
CA ASN A 401 -4.09 24.26 -10.71
C ASN A 401 -4.50 23.21 -9.66
N ALA A 402 -3.59 22.30 -9.26
CA ALA A 402 -3.86 21.31 -8.22
C ALA A 402 -4.22 21.97 -6.87
N PHE A 403 -3.51 23.04 -6.50
CA PHE A 403 -3.81 23.82 -5.31
C PHE A 403 -5.09 24.65 -5.46
N GLU A 404 -5.28 25.36 -6.59
CA GLU A 404 -6.44 26.23 -6.82
C GLU A 404 -7.76 25.46 -6.80
N GLN A 405 -7.78 24.23 -7.30
CA GLN A 405 -8.97 23.35 -7.24
C GLN A 405 -9.36 22.98 -5.80
N GLN A 406 -8.43 23.03 -4.86
CA GLN A 406 -8.68 22.80 -3.45
C GLN A 406 -8.83 24.11 -2.66
N GLY A 407 -9.01 25.25 -3.34
CA GLY A 407 -9.23 26.56 -2.73
C GLY A 407 -7.96 27.22 -2.19
N LEU A 408 -6.78 26.69 -2.52
CA LEU A 408 -5.50 27.25 -2.10
C LEU A 408 -4.83 27.98 -3.27
N LYS A 409 -4.42 29.23 -3.05
CA LYS A 409 -3.70 30.00 -4.04
C LYS A 409 -2.22 29.99 -3.72
N VAL A 410 -1.41 29.37 -4.57
CA VAL A 410 0.05 29.37 -4.47
C VAL A 410 0.67 30.25 -5.54
N VAL A 411 1.80 30.86 -5.22
CA VAL A 411 2.56 31.74 -6.10
C VAL A 411 3.99 31.24 -6.20
N ARG A 412 4.58 31.35 -7.41
CA ARG A 412 5.99 31.01 -7.61
C ARG A 412 6.86 32.04 -6.85
N ALA A 413 7.86 31.55 -6.15
CA ALA A 413 8.75 32.37 -5.31
C ALA A 413 9.84 33.04 -6.18
N ASP A 414 9.45 33.90 -7.12
CA ASP A 414 10.39 34.61 -7.98
C ASP A 414 11.37 35.44 -7.15
N PHE A 415 12.66 35.35 -7.49
CA PHE A 415 13.81 35.92 -6.75
C PHE A 415 14.04 35.32 -5.35
N MET A 416 13.18 34.42 -4.84
CA MET A 416 13.23 33.86 -3.48
C MET A 416 13.37 32.33 -3.46
N GLN A 417 13.86 31.73 -4.55
CA GLN A 417 13.95 30.29 -4.69
C GLN A 417 14.82 29.62 -3.63
N ILE A 418 16.03 30.15 -3.36
CA ILE A 418 16.92 29.62 -2.29
C ILE A 418 16.23 29.67 -0.92
N ARG A 419 15.58 30.78 -0.61
CA ARG A 419 14.88 30.93 0.67
C ARG A 419 13.82 29.84 0.86
N ASN A 420 13.04 29.58 -0.18
CA ASN A 420 11.93 28.61 -0.10
C ASN A 420 12.43 27.16 -0.07
N ILE A 421 13.50 26.82 -0.80
CA ILE A 421 14.09 25.47 -0.68
C ILE A 421 14.72 25.25 0.71
N LEU A 422 15.32 26.28 1.31
CA LEU A 422 15.82 26.18 2.69
C LEU A 422 14.68 25.89 3.69
N ALA A 423 13.46 26.37 3.43
CA ALA A 423 12.29 26.03 4.24
C ALA A 423 11.91 24.55 4.17
N ALA A 424 12.27 23.86 3.09
CA ALA A 424 12.05 22.42 2.93
C ALA A 424 13.13 21.56 3.64
N ILE A 425 14.23 22.17 4.06
CA ILE A 425 15.33 21.47 4.74
C ILE A 425 15.07 21.46 6.25
N PRO A 426 15.15 20.30 6.93
CA PRO A 426 14.96 20.20 8.37
C PRO A 426 15.86 21.15 9.18
N PHE A 427 15.32 21.65 10.30
CA PHE A 427 15.99 22.51 11.29
C PHE A 427 16.32 23.95 10.86
N THR A 428 16.17 24.30 9.58
CA THR A 428 16.44 25.67 9.11
C THR A 428 15.50 26.71 9.74
N ALA A 429 14.31 26.30 10.16
CA ALA A 429 13.32 27.17 10.83
C ALA A 429 13.79 27.68 12.19
N THR A 430 14.78 27.07 12.82
CA THR A 430 15.43 27.58 14.04
C THR A 430 16.28 28.85 13.78
N ASN A 431 16.56 29.15 12.51
CA ASN A 431 17.27 30.38 12.14
C ASN A 431 16.30 31.59 12.12
N ASP A 432 16.44 32.48 13.10
CA ASP A 432 15.61 33.68 13.21
C ASP A 432 15.65 34.58 11.98
N LYS A 433 16.77 34.59 11.26
CA LYS A 433 16.91 35.43 10.06
C LYS A 433 15.99 34.95 8.96
N LEU A 434 15.92 33.63 8.75
CA LEU A 434 15.02 33.02 7.75
C LEU A 434 13.56 33.30 8.11
N TRP A 435 13.19 33.12 9.39
CA TRP A 435 11.80 33.35 9.82
C TRP A 435 11.41 34.83 9.76
N THR A 436 12.33 35.74 10.10
CA THR A 436 12.14 37.19 9.97
C THR A 436 11.95 37.59 8.50
N ASP A 437 12.73 37.02 7.58
CA ASP A 437 12.59 37.28 6.16
C ASP A 437 11.25 36.81 5.61
N PHE A 438 10.78 35.61 5.97
CA PHE A 438 9.43 35.14 5.64
C PHE A 438 8.34 36.10 6.11
N LYS A 439 8.43 36.60 7.34
CA LYS A 439 7.49 37.61 7.89
C LYS A 439 7.51 38.91 7.12
N ARG A 440 8.71 39.41 6.81
CA ARG A 440 8.90 40.69 6.09
C ARG A 440 8.36 40.63 4.67
N THR A 441 8.43 39.49 4.02
CA THR A 441 7.95 39.30 2.65
C THR A 441 6.49 38.84 2.58
N GLY A 442 5.80 38.70 3.71
CA GLY A 442 4.40 38.27 3.77
C GLY A 442 4.17 36.78 3.46
N ALA A 443 5.23 35.96 3.46
CA ALA A 443 5.13 34.52 3.21
C ALA A 443 4.64 33.74 4.46
N VAL A 444 4.65 34.34 5.65
CA VAL A 444 4.09 33.76 6.87
C VAL A 444 2.62 34.09 6.96
N GLN A 445 1.80 33.08 7.10
CA GLN A 445 0.38 33.19 7.41
C GLN A 445 0.16 32.99 8.91
N ARG A 446 -1.01 33.40 9.41
CA ARG A 446 -1.41 33.23 10.82
C ARG A 446 -2.86 32.74 10.88
N GLY A 447 -3.15 31.88 11.80
CA GLY A 447 -4.49 31.38 12.06
C GLY A 447 -4.57 30.63 13.39
N TYR A 448 -5.74 30.14 13.73
CA TYR A 448 -5.89 29.25 14.86
C TYR A 448 -5.11 27.94 14.58
N SER A 449 -4.63 27.29 15.65
CA SER A 449 -3.93 26.00 15.55
C SER A 449 -4.78 24.92 14.87
N PHE A 450 -6.09 24.91 15.12
CA PHE A 450 -7.04 24.04 14.43
C PHE A 450 -7.03 24.25 12.89
N ASN A 451 -7.00 25.50 12.43
CA ASN A 451 -6.94 25.81 10.99
C ASN A 451 -5.59 25.42 10.39
N ALA A 452 -4.49 25.62 11.13
CA ALA A 452 -3.16 25.19 10.72
C ALA A 452 -3.07 23.65 10.63
N ALA A 453 -3.70 22.92 11.55
CA ALA A 453 -3.78 21.46 11.51
C ALA A 453 -4.47 20.94 10.23
N ASN A 454 -5.53 21.61 9.76
CA ASN A 454 -6.20 21.27 8.51
C ASN A 454 -5.33 21.46 7.25
N LEU A 455 -4.29 22.26 7.31
CA LEU A 455 -3.38 22.51 6.20
C LEU A 455 -2.18 21.56 6.19
N MET A 456 -1.94 20.76 7.25
CA MET A 456 -0.76 19.88 7.30
C MET A 456 -0.69 18.92 6.11
N PRO A 457 0.45 18.84 5.41
CA PRO A 457 0.63 17.97 4.26
C PRO A 457 0.92 16.53 4.72
N ILE A 458 -0.07 15.84 5.29
CA ILE A 458 0.07 14.49 5.86
C ILE A 458 -0.78 13.44 5.13
N ILE A 459 -1.57 13.86 4.12
CA ILE A 459 -2.46 12.97 3.40
C ILE A 459 -1.82 12.55 2.07
N ALA A 460 -1.61 11.25 1.90
CA ALA A 460 -1.24 10.60 0.66
C ALA A 460 -1.88 9.21 0.59
N ASP A 461 -1.09 8.12 0.53
CA ASP A 461 -1.63 6.76 0.53
C ASP A 461 -0.76 5.80 1.35
N ASN A 462 -1.30 4.61 1.62
CA ASN A 462 -0.63 3.57 2.38
C ASN A 462 0.17 2.62 1.47
N LYS A 463 1.29 2.09 1.98
CA LYS A 463 2.14 1.11 1.29
C LYS A 463 1.64 -0.33 1.42
N LEU A 464 0.64 -0.59 2.26
CA LEU A 464 0.16 -1.91 2.66
C LEU A 464 1.30 -2.76 3.26
N SER A 465 1.68 -3.85 2.60
CA SER A 465 2.74 -4.76 3.05
C SER A 465 4.12 -4.35 2.53
N PRO A 466 5.21 -4.77 3.16
CA PRO A 466 6.58 -4.51 2.66
C PRO A 466 6.93 -5.33 1.41
N SER A 467 6.25 -6.45 1.17
CA SER A 467 6.43 -7.33 0.01
C SER A 467 5.11 -8.00 -0.39
N GLY A 468 5.08 -8.62 -1.57
CA GLY A 468 3.93 -9.34 -2.10
C GLY A 468 3.56 -8.93 -3.52
N ILE A 469 2.26 -8.85 -3.79
CA ILE A 469 1.72 -8.43 -5.09
C ILE A 469 1.86 -6.91 -5.21
N LEU A 470 2.45 -6.43 -6.30
CA LEU A 470 2.51 -4.99 -6.59
C LEU A 470 1.11 -4.46 -6.91
N LEU A 471 0.59 -3.63 -6.02
CA LEU A 471 -0.73 -2.99 -6.10
C LEU A 471 -0.61 -1.48 -5.88
N PRO A 472 -0.09 -0.70 -6.85
CA PRO A 472 -0.01 0.75 -6.72
C PRO A 472 -1.35 1.37 -6.39
N SER A 473 -1.36 2.36 -5.50
CA SER A 473 -2.58 3.09 -5.14
C SER A 473 -3.08 3.99 -6.28
N TYR A 474 -4.29 4.53 -6.11
CA TYR A 474 -4.84 5.53 -7.04
C TYR A 474 -4.07 6.87 -7.02
N ARG A 475 -3.29 7.16 -5.97
CA ARG A 475 -2.34 8.28 -5.93
C ARG A 475 -0.93 7.92 -6.38
N ASN A 476 -0.78 6.77 -7.05
CA ASN A 476 0.49 6.26 -7.58
C ASN A 476 1.55 5.92 -6.51
N GLN A 477 1.16 5.80 -5.24
CA GLN A 477 2.01 5.27 -4.18
C GLN A 477 2.36 3.81 -4.50
N ILE A 478 3.65 3.48 -4.45
CA ILE A 478 4.08 2.08 -4.48
C ILE A 478 3.50 1.36 -3.26
N ALA A 479 2.83 0.25 -3.50
CA ALA A 479 2.23 -0.57 -2.45
C ALA A 479 2.30 -2.04 -2.85
N PHE A 480 2.47 -2.92 -1.86
CA PHE A 480 2.46 -4.36 -2.03
C PHE A 480 1.39 -4.96 -1.13
N LEU A 481 0.85 -6.10 -1.54
CA LEU A 481 -0.12 -6.83 -0.74
C LEU A 481 0.35 -8.26 -0.48
N ASP A 482 0.51 -8.60 0.79
CA ASP A 482 0.60 -9.97 1.27
C ASP A 482 -0.55 -10.20 2.27
N VAL A 483 -1.51 -11.05 1.92
CA VAL A 483 -2.67 -11.34 2.80
C VAL A 483 -2.26 -12.04 4.10
N TYR A 484 -1.03 -12.57 4.19
CA TYR A 484 -0.46 -13.16 5.42
C TYR A 484 0.37 -12.19 6.25
N ASP A 485 0.47 -10.93 5.85
CA ASP A 485 1.19 -9.93 6.64
C ASP A 485 0.46 -9.65 7.96
N LYS A 486 1.17 -9.88 9.07
CA LYS A 486 0.65 -9.70 10.43
C LYS A 486 0.70 -8.26 10.92
N ASN A 487 1.37 -7.38 10.18
CA ASN A 487 1.48 -5.95 10.51
C ASN A 487 0.28 -5.14 10.00
N LEU A 488 -0.51 -5.71 9.08
CA LEU A 488 -1.77 -5.11 8.66
C LEU A 488 -2.83 -5.26 9.77
N PRO A 489 -3.86 -4.41 9.82
CA PRO A 489 -4.92 -4.47 10.83
C PRO A 489 -5.92 -5.60 10.54
N ASN A 490 -5.41 -6.80 10.23
CA ASN A 490 -6.20 -7.98 9.93
C ASN A 490 -6.35 -8.89 11.16
N THR A 491 -7.54 -9.45 11.35
CA THR A 491 -7.82 -10.44 12.39
C THR A 491 -7.61 -11.88 11.92
N ASN A 492 -7.61 -12.10 10.61
CA ASN A 492 -7.37 -13.37 9.93
C ASN A 492 -6.79 -13.13 8.53
N PHE A 493 -6.50 -14.19 7.77
CA PHE A 493 -5.94 -14.13 6.42
C PHE A 493 -6.98 -14.39 5.32
N ASN A 494 -8.26 -14.50 5.69
CA ASN A 494 -9.33 -14.75 4.73
C ASN A 494 -9.65 -13.49 3.93
N TRP A 495 -10.11 -13.72 2.69
CA TRP A 495 -10.47 -12.63 1.80
C TRP A 495 -11.74 -12.92 1.00
N PHE A 496 -12.47 -11.85 0.71
CA PHE A 496 -13.68 -11.87 -0.10
C PHE A 496 -13.54 -10.89 -1.26
N MET A 497 -13.84 -11.33 -2.47
CA MET A 497 -13.75 -10.51 -3.69
C MET A 497 -15.07 -10.50 -4.43
N GLY A 498 -15.63 -9.30 -4.64
CA GLY A 498 -16.83 -9.11 -5.43
C GLY A 498 -16.61 -8.12 -6.57
N ALA A 499 -16.78 -8.58 -7.83
CA ALA A 499 -16.66 -7.73 -9.01
C ALA A 499 -17.31 -8.36 -10.23
N THR A 500 -17.76 -7.54 -11.19
CA THR A 500 -18.36 -8.03 -12.44
C THR A 500 -17.35 -8.76 -13.33
N SER A 501 -17.84 -9.47 -14.34
CA SER A 501 -16.98 -10.07 -15.36
C SER A 501 -16.16 -8.99 -16.09
N GLY A 502 -14.89 -9.28 -16.38
CA GLY A 502 -13.98 -8.31 -17.03
C GLY A 502 -13.38 -7.25 -16.09
N ALA A 503 -13.65 -7.30 -14.78
CA ALA A 503 -13.02 -6.44 -13.78
C ALA A 503 -11.62 -6.92 -13.33
N GLY A 504 -11.22 -8.15 -13.69
CA GLY A 504 -9.91 -8.72 -13.34
C GLY A 504 -9.91 -9.61 -12.09
N LYS A 505 -11.06 -10.15 -11.66
CA LYS A 505 -11.17 -11.06 -10.50
C LYS A 505 -10.18 -12.20 -10.52
N SER A 506 -10.24 -13.03 -11.58
CA SER A 506 -9.39 -14.22 -11.70
C SER A 506 -7.91 -13.86 -11.77
N VAL A 507 -7.58 -12.70 -12.32
CA VAL A 507 -6.21 -12.19 -12.39
C VAL A 507 -5.68 -11.84 -10.99
N LEU A 508 -6.43 -11.10 -10.19
CA LEU A 508 -6.04 -10.77 -8.81
C LEU A 508 -5.98 -12.04 -7.95
N SER A 509 -6.96 -12.93 -8.08
CA SER A 509 -6.98 -14.22 -7.36
C SER A 509 -5.74 -15.06 -7.70
N GLN A 510 -5.40 -15.22 -8.98
CA GLN A 510 -4.19 -15.93 -9.40
C GLN A 510 -2.91 -15.27 -8.86
N SER A 511 -2.86 -13.96 -8.82
CA SER A 511 -1.74 -13.22 -8.22
C SER A 511 -1.62 -13.50 -6.72
N ILE A 512 -2.73 -13.52 -5.98
CA ILE A 512 -2.75 -13.88 -4.54
C ILE A 512 -2.30 -15.33 -4.34
N CYS A 513 -2.82 -16.27 -5.14
CA CYS A 513 -2.42 -17.68 -5.08
C CYS A 513 -0.92 -17.85 -5.37
N ARG A 514 -0.40 -17.14 -6.38
CA ARG A 514 1.01 -17.16 -6.73
C ARG A 514 1.90 -16.70 -5.56
N SER A 515 1.55 -15.64 -4.85
CA SER A 515 2.32 -15.16 -3.70
C SER A 515 2.41 -16.22 -2.59
N VAL A 516 1.37 -17.04 -2.41
CA VAL A 516 1.39 -18.15 -1.45
C VAL A 516 2.28 -19.30 -1.91
N LEU A 517 2.18 -19.69 -3.20
CA LEU A 517 2.99 -20.77 -3.78
C LEU A 517 4.48 -20.40 -3.82
N ASP A 518 4.81 -19.16 -4.15
CA ASP A 518 6.20 -18.67 -4.19
C ASP A 518 6.87 -18.72 -2.81
N MET A 519 6.08 -18.59 -1.73
CA MET A 519 6.53 -18.77 -0.35
C MET A 519 6.55 -20.25 0.10
N GLY A 520 6.42 -21.20 -0.83
CA GLY A 520 6.39 -22.63 -0.52
C GLY A 520 5.09 -23.12 0.10
N GLY A 521 4.02 -22.32 0.08
CA GLY A 521 2.70 -22.63 0.62
C GLY A 521 1.93 -23.62 -0.26
N ARG A 522 0.73 -23.99 0.22
CA ARG A 522 -0.21 -24.86 -0.50
C ARG A 522 -1.46 -24.10 -0.91
N VAL A 523 -1.94 -24.34 -2.11
CA VAL A 523 -3.14 -23.71 -2.64
C VAL A 523 -4.07 -24.74 -3.25
N SER A 524 -5.36 -24.66 -2.90
CA SER A 524 -6.44 -25.42 -3.54
C SER A 524 -7.46 -24.43 -4.11
N ILE A 525 -7.81 -24.59 -5.39
CA ILE A 525 -8.81 -23.76 -6.05
C ILE A 525 -9.95 -24.65 -6.54
N THR A 526 -11.18 -24.23 -6.21
CA THR A 526 -12.40 -24.78 -6.79
C THR A 526 -12.98 -23.74 -7.73
N ASP A 527 -12.96 -24.05 -9.04
CA ASP A 527 -13.38 -23.13 -10.12
C ASP A 527 -14.60 -23.66 -10.88
N ILE A 528 -15.36 -22.73 -11.47
CA ILE A 528 -16.49 -23.02 -12.37
C ILE A 528 -16.36 -22.12 -13.61
N GLY A 529 -15.29 -22.26 -14.40
CA GLY A 529 -15.09 -21.38 -15.56
C GLY A 529 -13.78 -21.54 -16.29
N ASP A 530 -12.99 -22.54 -15.94
CA ASP A 530 -11.72 -22.92 -16.57
C ASP A 530 -10.65 -21.80 -16.60
N SER A 531 -10.71 -20.92 -15.57
CA SER A 531 -9.86 -19.71 -15.50
C SER A 531 -8.42 -19.99 -15.06
N TYR A 532 -8.15 -21.10 -14.34
CA TYR A 532 -6.87 -21.35 -13.65
C TYR A 532 -5.98 -22.39 -14.33
N LYS A 533 -6.42 -23.00 -15.41
CA LYS A 533 -5.73 -24.14 -16.05
C LYS A 533 -4.32 -23.84 -16.51
N LYS A 534 -4.10 -22.72 -17.21
CA LYS A 534 -2.77 -22.31 -17.68
C LYS A 534 -1.80 -22.12 -16.51
N TYR A 535 -2.24 -21.37 -15.51
CA TYR A 535 -1.45 -21.10 -14.33
C TYR A 535 -1.14 -22.39 -13.57
N CYS A 536 -2.12 -23.26 -13.35
CA CYS A 536 -1.92 -24.56 -12.71
C CYS A 536 -0.82 -25.38 -13.39
N LYS A 537 -0.87 -25.47 -14.72
CA LYS A 537 0.15 -26.18 -15.50
C LYS A 537 1.53 -25.51 -15.46
N SER A 538 1.59 -24.17 -15.40
CA SER A 538 2.85 -23.42 -15.38
C SER A 538 3.69 -23.67 -14.13
N VAL A 539 3.04 -23.98 -13.02
CA VAL A 539 3.70 -24.25 -11.73
C VAL A 539 3.77 -25.75 -11.39
N GLY A 540 3.36 -26.61 -12.32
CA GLY A 540 3.37 -28.06 -12.13
C GLY A 540 2.28 -28.57 -11.19
N GLY A 541 1.18 -27.82 -11.04
CA GLY A 541 0.04 -28.20 -10.21
C GLY A 541 -0.84 -29.27 -10.86
N ILE A 542 -1.74 -29.85 -10.07
CA ILE A 542 -2.71 -30.85 -10.50
C ILE A 542 -4.01 -30.17 -10.90
N TYR A 543 -4.42 -30.37 -12.15
CA TYR A 543 -5.68 -29.88 -12.68
C TYR A 543 -6.65 -31.05 -12.90
N ILE A 544 -7.82 -31.03 -12.25
CA ILE A 544 -8.81 -32.12 -12.26
C ILE A 544 -10.16 -31.58 -12.73
N ASN A 545 -10.71 -32.18 -13.80
CA ASN A 545 -12.09 -31.91 -14.19
C ASN A 545 -13.07 -32.61 -13.25
N GLY A 546 -14.21 -31.99 -12.99
CA GLY A 546 -15.25 -32.46 -12.07
C GLY A 546 -15.72 -33.90 -12.34
N GLU A 547 -15.86 -34.30 -13.59
CA GLU A 547 -16.23 -35.67 -13.97
C GLU A 547 -15.19 -36.71 -13.56
N ASN A 548 -13.95 -36.35 -13.35
CA ASN A 548 -12.85 -37.21 -12.93
C ASN A 548 -12.62 -37.25 -11.42
N LEU A 549 -13.38 -36.48 -10.64
CA LEU A 549 -13.26 -36.47 -9.20
C LEU A 549 -13.78 -37.77 -8.61
N ARG A 550 -13.01 -38.35 -7.70
CA ARG A 550 -13.33 -39.59 -6.96
C ARG A 550 -13.04 -39.37 -5.49
N PHE A 551 -14.01 -39.64 -4.66
CA PHE A 551 -13.93 -39.45 -3.20
C PHE A 551 -14.22 -40.78 -2.48
N ASN A 552 -13.79 -40.86 -1.26
CA ASN A 552 -14.24 -41.81 -0.26
C ASN A 552 -14.14 -41.14 1.13
N PRO A 553 -15.25 -40.91 1.84
CA PRO A 553 -15.23 -40.29 3.18
C PRO A 553 -14.33 -41.01 4.21
N PHE A 554 -14.06 -42.31 3.99
CA PHE A 554 -13.28 -43.16 4.89
C PHE A 554 -11.80 -43.30 4.45
N ALA A 555 -11.44 -42.81 3.27
CA ALA A 555 -10.08 -42.87 2.79
C ALA A 555 -9.10 -42.10 3.69
N ASN A 556 -7.91 -42.70 3.90
CA ASN A 556 -6.84 -42.11 4.72
C ASN A 556 -7.19 -41.87 6.22
N VAL A 557 -8.27 -42.49 6.72
CA VAL A 557 -8.61 -42.49 8.13
C VAL A 557 -7.75 -43.55 8.84
N THR A 558 -6.96 -43.11 9.81
CA THR A 558 -6.12 -44.01 10.64
C THR A 558 -6.76 -44.30 12.00
N ASP A 559 -7.53 -43.33 12.52
CA ASP A 559 -8.22 -43.44 13.81
C ASP A 559 -9.66 -42.95 13.65
N ILE A 560 -10.59 -43.89 13.67
CA ILE A 560 -12.00 -43.60 13.52
C ILE A 560 -12.59 -42.83 14.69
N SER A 561 -12.01 -42.95 15.88
CA SER A 561 -12.49 -42.24 17.07
C SER A 561 -12.40 -40.74 16.93
N GLN A 562 -11.44 -40.25 16.15
CA GLN A 562 -11.25 -38.82 15.85
C GLN A 562 -11.99 -38.37 14.60
N ALA A 563 -12.29 -39.29 13.68
CA ALA A 563 -12.86 -38.96 12.37
C ALA A 563 -14.37 -39.20 12.28
N ALA A 564 -14.95 -40.09 13.12
CA ALA A 564 -16.33 -40.58 13.00
C ALA A 564 -17.37 -39.44 13.01
N GLU A 565 -17.25 -38.45 13.88
CA GLU A 565 -18.20 -37.34 13.94
C GLU A 565 -18.17 -36.49 12.67
N ARG A 566 -16.99 -36.24 12.13
CA ARG A 566 -16.78 -35.48 10.88
C ARG A 566 -17.33 -36.22 9.68
N ILE A 567 -17.10 -37.53 9.61
CA ILE A 567 -17.67 -38.38 8.56
C ILE A 567 -19.19 -38.47 8.68
N ARG A 568 -19.72 -38.57 9.91
CA ARG A 568 -21.18 -38.49 10.17
C ARG A 568 -21.75 -37.20 9.60
N ASP A 569 -21.15 -36.04 9.92
CA ASP A 569 -21.64 -34.75 9.44
C ASP A 569 -21.58 -34.65 7.91
N GLN A 570 -20.54 -35.19 7.29
CA GLN A 570 -20.44 -35.29 5.85
C GLN A 570 -21.57 -36.15 5.24
N LEU A 571 -21.80 -37.34 5.80
CA LEU A 571 -22.88 -38.20 5.33
C LEU A 571 -24.26 -37.60 5.56
N CYS A 572 -24.50 -36.92 6.65
CA CYS A 572 -25.73 -36.19 6.91
C CYS A 572 -26.00 -35.07 5.90
N ILE A 573 -24.97 -34.31 5.51
CA ILE A 573 -25.09 -33.26 4.50
C ILE A 573 -25.23 -33.84 3.11
N LEU A 574 -24.52 -34.91 2.77
CA LEU A 574 -24.73 -35.65 1.52
C LEU A 574 -26.17 -36.18 1.43
N ALA A 575 -26.73 -36.80 2.49
CA ALA A 575 -28.08 -37.28 2.52
C ALA A 575 -29.12 -36.14 2.44
N SER A 576 -28.92 -35.06 3.18
CA SER A 576 -29.88 -33.97 3.27
C SER A 576 -29.18 -32.60 3.34
N PRO A 577 -28.81 -32.02 2.17
CA PRO A 577 -28.19 -30.68 2.12
C PRO A 577 -29.02 -29.58 2.77
N ASN A 578 -30.34 -29.75 2.85
CA ASN A 578 -31.29 -28.80 3.44
C ASN A 578 -31.51 -29.01 4.97
N GLY A 579 -30.80 -29.97 5.59
CA GLY A 579 -30.84 -30.18 7.04
C GLY A 579 -32.14 -30.77 7.59
N LEU A 580 -32.77 -31.69 6.85
CA LEU A 580 -33.99 -32.38 7.28
C LEU A 580 -33.75 -33.54 8.27
N LEU A 581 -32.47 -33.92 8.48
CA LEU A 581 -32.12 -34.97 9.42
C LEU A 581 -32.02 -34.41 10.85
N ASP A 582 -32.54 -35.18 11.82
CA ASP A 582 -32.55 -34.84 13.26
C ASP A 582 -31.46 -35.61 14.01
N ASP A 583 -31.32 -35.33 15.32
CA ASP A 583 -30.30 -35.93 16.22
C ASP A 583 -30.33 -37.46 16.25
N VAL A 584 -31.52 -38.06 15.99
CA VAL A 584 -31.65 -39.53 15.97
C VAL A 584 -31.05 -40.10 14.68
N HIS A 585 -31.27 -39.44 13.55
CA HIS A 585 -30.62 -39.84 12.29
C HIS A 585 -29.11 -39.72 12.42
N GLU A 586 -28.61 -38.65 13.03
CA GLU A 586 -27.17 -38.46 13.24
C GLU A 586 -26.56 -39.57 14.14
N SER A 587 -27.23 -39.92 15.22
CA SER A 587 -26.80 -40.96 16.10
C SER A 587 -26.78 -42.35 15.42
N LEU A 588 -27.78 -42.63 14.57
CA LEU A 588 -27.86 -43.86 13.78
C LEU A 588 -26.71 -43.92 12.78
N ILE A 589 -26.42 -42.83 12.06
CA ILE A 589 -25.29 -42.78 11.10
C ILE A 589 -23.97 -42.95 11.83
N LEU A 590 -23.78 -42.30 12.99
CA LEU A 590 -22.56 -42.45 13.80
C LEU A 590 -22.37 -43.89 14.28
N GLU A 591 -23.43 -44.53 14.77
CA GLU A 591 -23.40 -45.94 15.15
C GLU A 591 -23.02 -46.84 13.96
N ALA A 592 -23.61 -46.61 12.77
CA ALA A 592 -23.26 -47.40 11.58
C ALA A 592 -21.80 -47.25 11.19
N ILE A 593 -21.22 -46.06 11.35
CA ILE A 593 -19.80 -45.82 11.08
C ILE A 593 -18.92 -46.59 12.05
N THR A 594 -19.20 -46.42 13.38
CA THR A 594 -18.38 -47.01 14.44
C THR A 594 -18.46 -48.54 14.47
N GLU A 595 -19.62 -49.11 14.23
CA GLU A 595 -19.82 -50.57 14.22
C GLU A 595 -19.32 -51.24 12.94
N SER A 596 -19.33 -50.53 11.79
CA SER A 596 -18.83 -51.07 10.53
C SER A 596 -17.31 -50.95 10.42
N TRP A 597 -16.70 -49.94 11.03
CA TRP A 597 -15.26 -49.66 10.90
C TRP A 597 -14.35 -50.84 11.24
N PRO A 598 -14.51 -51.60 12.37
CA PRO A 598 -13.64 -52.70 12.70
C PRO A 598 -13.62 -53.83 11.68
N HIS A 599 -14.61 -53.89 10.79
CA HIS A 599 -14.73 -54.97 9.78
C HIS A 599 -14.09 -54.55 8.44
N TYR A 600 -13.99 -53.25 8.14
CA TYR A 600 -13.60 -52.77 6.81
C TYR A 600 -12.40 -51.80 6.86
N GLU A 601 -12.16 -51.17 7.98
CA GLU A 601 -11.08 -50.17 8.16
C GLU A 601 -10.97 -49.20 6.98
N GLN A 602 -9.81 -49.12 6.33
CA GLN A 602 -9.56 -48.18 5.21
C GLN A 602 -10.31 -48.57 3.91
N ASP A 603 -10.82 -49.78 3.82
CA ASP A 603 -11.66 -50.25 2.72
C ASP A 603 -13.15 -49.89 2.91
N MET A 604 -13.49 -49.26 4.02
CA MET A 604 -14.87 -48.82 4.29
C MET A 604 -15.38 -47.84 3.23
N ARG A 605 -16.67 -47.97 2.94
CA ARG A 605 -17.43 -47.18 1.92
C ARG A 605 -18.82 -46.87 2.42
N ILE A 606 -19.52 -45.95 1.72
CA ILE A 606 -20.91 -45.62 2.02
C ILE A 606 -21.81 -46.82 1.92
N ASP A 607 -21.49 -47.78 1.03
CA ASP A 607 -22.21 -49.08 0.93
C ASP A 607 -22.28 -49.79 2.28
N HIS A 608 -21.19 -49.87 3.03
CA HIS A 608 -21.12 -50.58 4.31
C HIS A 608 -21.99 -49.92 5.38
N VAL A 609 -22.08 -48.58 5.36
CA VAL A 609 -23.00 -47.83 6.24
C VAL A 609 -24.45 -48.17 5.89
N VAL A 610 -24.81 -48.14 4.60
CA VAL A 610 -26.16 -48.44 4.15
C VAL A 610 -26.52 -49.94 4.42
N ASP A 611 -25.58 -50.86 4.21
CA ASP A 611 -25.82 -52.26 4.49
C ASP A 611 -25.98 -52.56 5.99
N TYR A 612 -25.20 -51.90 6.86
CA TYR A 612 -25.42 -51.94 8.30
C TYR A 612 -26.83 -51.47 8.69
N MET A 613 -27.26 -50.34 8.12
CA MET A 613 -28.59 -49.79 8.34
C MET A 613 -29.71 -50.76 7.91
N LYS A 614 -29.58 -51.40 6.77
CA LYS A 614 -30.55 -52.41 6.28
C LYS A 614 -30.62 -53.60 7.22
N LYS A 615 -29.46 -54.12 7.72
CA LYS A 615 -29.43 -55.19 8.74
C LYS A 615 -30.11 -54.76 10.01
N LYS A 616 -29.77 -53.61 10.54
CA LYS A 616 -30.38 -53.05 11.75
C LYS A 616 -31.89 -52.86 11.64
N GLN A 617 -32.37 -52.42 10.46
CA GLN A 617 -33.78 -52.29 10.21
C GLN A 617 -34.50 -53.62 10.27
N THR A 618 -33.93 -54.69 9.75
CA THR A 618 -34.47 -56.07 9.83
C THR A 618 -34.57 -56.55 11.27
N GLU A 619 -33.65 -56.18 12.14
CA GLU A 619 -33.65 -56.47 13.58
C GLU A 619 -34.73 -55.67 14.32
N ILE A 620 -34.81 -54.36 14.09
CA ILE A 620 -35.80 -53.45 14.70
C ILE A 620 -37.22 -53.74 14.26
N SER A 621 -37.45 -54.15 13.03
CA SER A 621 -38.75 -54.62 12.55
C SER A 621 -39.28 -55.82 13.38
N LYS A 622 -38.40 -56.67 13.85
CA LYS A 622 -38.76 -57.77 14.76
C LYS A 622 -39.12 -57.25 16.18
N MET A 623 -38.63 -56.09 16.58
CA MET A 623 -38.88 -55.48 17.92
C MET A 623 -40.06 -54.53 17.94
N HIS A 624 -40.82 -54.38 16.89
CA HIS A 624 -42.02 -53.50 16.69
C HIS A 624 -41.79 -52.00 16.97
N SER A 625 -40.61 -51.50 16.76
CA SER A 625 -40.32 -50.03 16.86
C SER A 625 -40.47 -49.35 15.53
N ALA A 626 -41.70 -48.98 15.14
CA ALA A 626 -42.03 -48.39 13.85
C ALA A 626 -41.35 -47.01 13.63
N GLN A 627 -41.11 -46.22 14.68
CA GLN A 627 -40.53 -44.89 14.54
C GLN A 627 -39.05 -44.92 14.17
N ILE A 628 -38.24 -45.76 14.80
CA ILE A 628 -36.80 -45.91 14.48
C ILE A 628 -36.63 -46.55 13.10
N GLY A 629 -37.47 -47.54 12.76
CA GLY A 629 -37.51 -48.20 11.47
C GLY A 629 -37.72 -47.17 10.32
N GLY A 630 -38.69 -46.28 10.47
CA GLY A 630 -38.95 -45.24 9.49
C GLY A 630 -37.75 -44.31 9.24
N ARG A 631 -37.03 -43.91 10.32
CA ARG A 631 -35.81 -43.06 10.16
C ARG A 631 -34.65 -43.79 9.51
N ILE A 632 -34.51 -45.07 9.76
CA ILE A 632 -33.50 -45.90 9.03
C ILE A 632 -33.85 -45.96 7.56
N ASP A 633 -35.14 -46.14 7.20
CA ASP A 633 -35.58 -46.16 5.79
C ASP A 633 -35.31 -44.83 5.09
N GLU A 634 -35.46 -43.71 5.80
CA GLU A 634 -35.11 -42.39 5.30
C GLU A 634 -33.61 -42.28 5.01
N ILE A 635 -32.74 -42.66 5.96
CA ILE A 635 -31.27 -42.66 5.75
C ILE A 635 -30.87 -43.53 4.58
N VAL A 636 -31.38 -44.78 4.52
CA VAL A 636 -31.10 -45.72 3.44
C VAL A 636 -31.53 -45.13 2.09
N THR A 637 -32.70 -44.55 2.00
CA THR A 637 -33.23 -43.94 0.78
C THR A 637 -32.36 -42.78 0.31
N LEU A 638 -32.00 -41.89 1.21
CA LEU A 638 -31.22 -40.67 0.92
C LEU A 638 -29.77 -41.02 0.56
N LEU A 639 -29.12 -41.96 1.25
CA LEU A 639 -27.73 -42.37 0.97
C LEU A 639 -27.61 -43.34 -0.21
N ASN A 640 -28.69 -44.02 -0.61
CA ASN A 640 -28.61 -45.04 -1.67
C ASN A 640 -28.06 -44.47 -3.00
N LYS A 641 -28.33 -43.21 -3.31
CA LYS A 641 -27.79 -42.59 -4.55
C LYS A 641 -26.26 -42.44 -4.56
N TYR A 642 -25.61 -42.52 -3.40
CA TYR A 642 -24.14 -42.46 -3.24
C TYR A 642 -23.49 -43.83 -3.06
N THR A 643 -24.24 -44.94 -2.96
CA THR A 643 -23.68 -46.29 -2.93
C THR A 643 -23.14 -46.69 -4.31
N THR A 644 -22.32 -47.72 -4.39
CA THR A 644 -21.70 -48.21 -5.63
C THR A 644 -22.72 -48.44 -6.74
N ARG A 645 -23.95 -48.81 -6.42
CA ARG A 645 -25.06 -49.03 -7.36
C ARG A 645 -25.91 -47.77 -7.59
N GLY A 646 -25.64 -46.70 -6.85
CA GLY A 646 -26.40 -45.47 -6.92
C GLY A 646 -25.90 -44.55 -8.04
N LEU A 647 -26.71 -43.51 -8.34
CA LEU A 647 -26.45 -42.56 -9.43
C LEU A 647 -25.09 -41.84 -9.30
N TYR A 648 -24.63 -41.59 -8.09
CA TYR A 648 -23.39 -40.86 -7.76
C TYR A 648 -22.31 -41.75 -7.13
N GLY A 649 -22.50 -43.09 -7.18
CA GLY A 649 -21.60 -44.02 -6.53
C GLY A 649 -20.17 -43.97 -7.07
N GLU A 650 -20.00 -43.68 -8.35
CA GLU A 650 -18.70 -43.53 -8.98
C GLU A 650 -17.87 -42.39 -8.36
N PHE A 651 -18.53 -41.34 -7.90
CA PHE A 651 -17.88 -40.17 -7.27
C PHE A 651 -17.48 -40.42 -5.82
N PHE A 652 -18.25 -41.18 -5.03
CA PHE A 652 -18.12 -41.22 -3.57
C PHE A 652 -17.66 -42.55 -2.96
N ASN A 653 -17.45 -43.60 -3.77
CA ASN A 653 -17.01 -44.91 -3.28
C ASN A 653 -15.70 -45.39 -3.89
N SER A 654 -14.81 -44.52 -4.28
CA SER A 654 -13.54 -44.89 -4.88
C SER A 654 -12.59 -45.52 -3.85
N SER A 655 -11.94 -46.63 -4.26
CA SER A 655 -10.81 -47.19 -3.50
C SER A 655 -9.53 -46.31 -3.58
N LYS A 656 -9.47 -45.45 -4.59
CA LYS A 656 -8.34 -44.49 -4.79
C LYS A 656 -8.90 -43.12 -5.01
N PRO A 657 -9.03 -42.28 -3.97
CA PRO A 657 -9.42 -40.88 -4.14
C PRO A 657 -8.48 -40.15 -5.09
N THR A 658 -9.03 -39.21 -5.87
CA THR A 658 -8.26 -38.44 -6.84
C THR A 658 -7.37 -37.39 -6.17
N LEU A 659 -7.79 -36.89 -5.01
CA LEU A 659 -7.09 -35.84 -4.28
C LEU A 659 -6.12 -36.41 -3.23
N SER A 660 -4.86 -36.03 -3.30
CA SER A 660 -3.83 -36.31 -2.30
C SER A 660 -3.66 -35.09 -1.38
N MET A 661 -3.27 -35.32 -0.11
CA MET A 661 -2.94 -34.26 0.83
C MET A 661 -1.51 -33.71 0.63
N ASP A 662 -0.68 -34.35 -0.22
CA ASP A 662 0.72 -33.98 -0.38
C ASP A 662 0.95 -32.92 -1.47
N GLU A 663 -0.07 -32.67 -2.29
CA GLU A 663 0.03 -31.77 -3.44
C GLU A 663 0.15 -30.31 -3.01
N GLN A 664 1.05 -29.57 -3.65
CA GLN A 664 1.27 -28.16 -3.37
C GLN A 664 0.18 -27.27 -4.00
N PHE A 665 -0.25 -27.60 -5.22
CA PHE A 665 -1.25 -26.82 -5.94
C PHE A 665 -2.26 -27.73 -6.64
N VAL A 666 -3.52 -27.57 -6.29
CA VAL A 666 -4.64 -28.33 -6.85
C VAL A 666 -5.70 -27.39 -7.38
N VAL A 667 -6.13 -27.61 -8.61
CA VAL A 667 -7.26 -26.90 -9.22
C VAL A 667 -8.33 -27.92 -9.60
N THR A 668 -9.54 -27.77 -9.08
CA THR A 668 -10.70 -28.57 -9.43
C THR A 668 -11.69 -27.74 -10.23
N GLU A 669 -11.91 -28.10 -11.48
CA GLU A 669 -12.83 -27.44 -12.42
C GLU A 669 -14.18 -28.16 -12.41
N LEU A 670 -15.25 -27.48 -12.00
CA LEU A 670 -16.56 -28.05 -11.80
C LEU A 670 -17.59 -27.67 -12.88
N GLY A 671 -17.20 -27.00 -13.94
CA GLY A 671 -18.08 -26.54 -15.00
C GLY A 671 -18.92 -27.64 -15.65
N ASP A 672 -18.33 -28.83 -15.84
CA ASP A 672 -19.01 -29.99 -16.39
C ASP A 672 -20.16 -30.50 -15.50
N LEU A 673 -20.06 -30.32 -14.19
CA LEU A 673 -21.09 -30.68 -13.21
C LEU A 673 -22.22 -29.65 -13.07
N ARG A 674 -22.09 -28.48 -13.70
CA ARG A 674 -23.04 -27.35 -13.55
C ARG A 674 -24.50 -27.71 -13.85
N LYS A 675 -24.72 -28.69 -14.75
CA LYS A 675 -26.05 -29.17 -15.11
C LYS A 675 -26.64 -30.17 -14.10
N ARG A 676 -25.82 -30.67 -13.16
CA ARG A 676 -26.20 -31.67 -12.14
C ARG A 676 -26.13 -31.01 -10.76
N GLY A 677 -27.07 -30.12 -10.45
CA GLY A 677 -27.01 -29.25 -9.26
C GLY A 677 -26.82 -29.98 -7.93
N ASP A 678 -27.52 -31.11 -7.72
CA ASP A 678 -27.40 -31.94 -6.50
C ASP A 678 -26.01 -32.54 -6.35
N LEU A 679 -25.45 -33.06 -7.45
CA LEU A 679 -24.09 -33.62 -7.46
C LEU A 679 -23.06 -32.54 -7.24
N LEU A 680 -23.22 -31.41 -7.90
CA LEU A 680 -22.31 -30.28 -7.78
C LEU A 680 -22.26 -29.75 -6.32
N SER A 681 -23.42 -29.63 -5.65
CA SER A 681 -23.46 -29.24 -4.24
C SER A 681 -22.79 -30.27 -3.32
N ALA A 682 -23.00 -31.56 -3.57
CA ALA A 682 -22.35 -32.63 -2.83
C ALA A 682 -20.81 -32.66 -3.02
N VAL A 683 -20.35 -32.47 -4.26
CA VAL A 683 -18.92 -32.37 -4.60
C VAL A 683 -18.27 -31.13 -3.96
N LEU A 684 -18.91 -29.97 -4.08
CA LEU A 684 -18.43 -28.72 -3.44
C LEU A 684 -18.24 -28.89 -1.93
N PHE A 685 -19.23 -29.44 -1.26
CA PHE A 685 -19.14 -29.65 0.18
C PHE A 685 -18.02 -30.65 0.54
N THR A 686 -17.88 -31.72 -0.22
CA THR A 686 -16.78 -32.69 -0.03
C THR A 686 -15.40 -32.06 -0.25
N LEU A 687 -15.26 -31.19 -1.25
CA LEU A 687 -14.04 -30.39 -1.46
C LEU A 687 -13.76 -29.42 -0.31
N MET A 688 -14.79 -28.83 0.28
CA MET A 688 -14.62 -27.96 1.44
C MET A 688 -14.09 -28.74 2.66
N ILE A 689 -14.62 -29.95 2.92
CA ILE A 689 -14.11 -30.82 3.97
C ILE A 689 -12.65 -31.25 3.67
N TRP A 690 -12.34 -31.58 2.44
CA TRP A 690 -10.98 -31.91 2.04
C TRP A 690 -10.04 -30.74 2.26
N ASN A 691 -10.43 -29.52 1.89
CA ASN A 691 -9.66 -28.28 2.14
C ASN A 691 -9.44 -28.04 3.62
N GLU A 692 -10.45 -28.24 4.46
CA GLU A 692 -10.32 -28.15 5.90
C GLU A 692 -9.32 -29.16 6.45
N ASN A 693 -9.38 -30.40 6.00
CA ASN A 693 -8.40 -31.43 6.39
C ASN A 693 -6.98 -31.04 5.96
N MET A 694 -6.79 -30.47 4.76
CA MET A 694 -5.52 -29.92 4.31
C MET A 694 -5.02 -28.81 5.27
N MET A 695 -5.91 -27.95 5.74
CA MET A 695 -5.57 -26.87 6.69
C MET A 695 -5.05 -27.44 8.02
N TYR A 696 -5.67 -28.52 8.54
CA TYR A 696 -5.36 -29.03 9.88
C TYR A 696 -4.25 -30.08 9.90
N SER A 697 -4.13 -30.92 8.88
CA SER A 697 -3.21 -32.08 8.86
C SER A 697 -1.76 -31.71 8.51
N THR A 698 -1.51 -30.51 8.02
CA THR A 698 -0.17 -30.08 7.60
C THR A 698 0.47 -29.13 8.62
N SER A 699 1.82 -28.94 8.54
CA SER A 699 2.56 -28.05 9.46
C SER A 699 1.92 -26.68 9.60
N ARG A 700 1.90 -26.12 10.80
CA ARG A 700 1.36 -24.78 11.08
C ARG A 700 2.21 -23.64 10.52
N ASP A 701 3.47 -23.90 10.19
CA ASP A 701 4.37 -22.89 9.63
C ASP A 701 4.10 -22.66 8.13
N LEU A 702 3.48 -23.65 7.49
CA LEU A 702 3.17 -23.59 6.07
C LEU A 702 1.94 -22.71 5.80
N ARG A 703 2.04 -21.79 4.86
CA ARG A 703 0.90 -21.04 4.35
C ARG A 703 -0.04 -21.95 3.56
N LYS A 704 -1.34 -21.87 3.79
CA LYS A 704 -2.34 -22.70 3.11
C LYS A 704 -3.52 -21.85 2.70
N MET A 705 -3.93 -22.01 1.46
CA MET A 705 -5.05 -21.22 0.92
C MET A 705 -6.03 -22.12 0.19
N SER A 706 -7.31 -21.94 0.46
CA SER A 706 -8.41 -22.53 -0.29
C SER A 706 -9.25 -21.45 -0.92
N VAL A 707 -9.42 -21.49 -2.23
CA VAL A 707 -10.19 -20.50 -3.00
C VAL A 707 -11.41 -21.16 -3.61
N ILE A 708 -12.56 -20.51 -3.48
CA ILE A 708 -13.81 -20.91 -4.13
C ILE A 708 -14.25 -19.80 -5.08
N ASP A 709 -14.18 -20.05 -6.39
CA ASP A 709 -14.61 -19.13 -7.42
C ASP A 709 -16.02 -19.48 -7.91
N GLU A 710 -16.94 -18.54 -7.77
CA GLU A 710 -18.37 -18.61 -8.17
C GLU A 710 -19.20 -19.74 -7.54
N GLY A 711 -18.63 -20.59 -6.68
CA GLY A 711 -19.31 -21.77 -6.10
C GLY A 711 -20.44 -21.43 -5.10
N TRP A 712 -20.45 -20.23 -4.54
CA TRP A 712 -21.37 -19.84 -3.46
C TRP A 712 -22.84 -19.75 -3.89
N LYS A 713 -23.14 -19.49 -5.15
CA LYS A 713 -24.50 -19.49 -5.69
C LYS A 713 -25.17 -20.88 -5.56
N LEU A 714 -24.37 -21.92 -5.50
CA LEU A 714 -24.81 -23.31 -5.46
C LEU A 714 -25.09 -23.79 -4.03
N LEU A 715 -24.59 -23.06 -3.04
CA LEU A 715 -24.89 -23.26 -1.62
C LEU A 715 -26.11 -22.44 -1.17
N GLY A 716 -26.82 -21.82 -2.10
CA GLY A 716 -28.09 -21.12 -1.85
C GLY A 716 -29.16 -22.07 -1.29
N GLY A 717 -29.74 -21.75 -0.14
CA GLY A 717 -30.66 -22.64 0.59
C GLY A 717 -29.97 -23.62 1.53
N SER A 718 -28.67 -23.49 1.74
CA SER A 718 -27.86 -24.36 2.59
C SER A 718 -28.36 -24.43 4.04
N SER A 719 -28.27 -25.61 4.62
CA SER A 719 -28.62 -25.88 6.00
C SER A 719 -27.79 -25.06 6.98
N LYS A 720 -28.33 -24.87 8.20
CA LYS A 720 -27.60 -24.27 9.31
C LYS A 720 -26.23 -24.94 9.52
N LYS A 721 -26.10 -26.24 9.32
CA LYS A 721 -24.83 -26.99 9.45
C LYS A 721 -23.77 -26.54 8.45
N ILE A 722 -24.13 -26.28 7.18
CA ILE A 722 -23.18 -25.78 6.19
C ILE A 722 -22.69 -24.39 6.56
N ARG A 723 -23.58 -23.51 7.03
CA ARG A 723 -23.20 -22.20 7.52
C ARG A 723 -22.25 -22.29 8.70
N ASP A 724 -22.62 -23.11 9.71
CA ASP A 724 -21.82 -23.25 10.93
C ASP A 724 -20.44 -23.85 10.61
N PHE A 725 -20.35 -24.81 9.67
CA PHE A 725 -19.09 -25.37 9.17
C PHE A 725 -18.19 -24.29 8.49
N ILE A 726 -18.78 -23.47 7.63
CA ILE A 726 -18.03 -22.39 6.96
C ILE A 726 -17.56 -21.36 7.99
N GLU A 727 -18.43 -20.94 8.90
CA GLU A 727 -18.12 -19.98 9.93
C GLU A 727 -16.98 -20.48 10.84
N GLU A 728 -17.02 -21.73 11.25
CA GLU A 728 -15.98 -22.36 12.06
C GLU A 728 -14.66 -22.48 11.28
N GLY A 729 -14.70 -22.95 10.02
CA GLY A 729 -13.53 -23.07 9.16
C GLY A 729 -12.82 -21.72 8.97
N TYR A 730 -13.57 -20.66 8.64
CA TYR A 730 -13.01 -19.32 8.46
C TYR A 730 -12.44 -18.72 9.75
N ARG A 731 -13.05 -18.98 10.91
CA ARG A 731 -12.56 -18.51 12.22
C ARG A 731 -11.31 -19.23 12.68
N THR A 732 -11.19 -20.52 12.38
CA THR A 732 -10.11 -21.37 12.89
C THR A 732 -8.90 -21.41 11.97
N ALA A 733 -9.04 -21.13 10.68
CA ALA A 733 -7.99 -21.20 9.67
C ALA A 733 -6.69 -20.48 10.08
N ARG A 734 -6.80 -19.28 10.68
CA ARG A 734 -5.64 -18.49 11.12
C ARG A 734 -4.73 -19.26 12.08
N ARG A 735 -5.27 -20.10 12.96
CA ARG A 735 -4.48 -20.89 13.92
C ARG A 735 -3.55 -21.89 13.26
N HIS A 736 -3.87 -22.26 12.01
CA HIS A 736 -3.13 -23.20 11.17
C HIS A 736 -2.40 -22.52 10.03
N ASN A 737 -2.24 -21.17 10.07
CA ASN A 737 -1.69 -20.39 8.99
C ASN A 737 -2.46 -20.58 7.65
N GLY A 738 -3.78 -20.70 7.77
CA GLY A 738 -4.72 -20.94 6.68
C GLY A 738 -5.47 -19.68 6.27
N SER A 739 -5.89 -19.63 5.01
CA SER A 739 -6.69 -18.58 4.39
C SER A 739 -7.78 -19.19 3.52
N TYR A 740 -8.99 -18.66 3.60
CA TYR A 740 -10.06 -18.93 2.66
C TYR A 740 -10.29 -17.71 1.76
N GLY A 741 -10.33 -17.93 0.45
CA GLY A 741 -10.66 -16.94 -0.57
C GLY A 741 -12.04 -17.21 -1.17
N THR A 742 -12.89 -16.19 -1.22
CA THR A 742 -14.23 -16.26 -1.81
C THR A 742 -14.35 -15.25 -2.94
N ILE A 743 -14.78 -15.71 -4.11
CA ILE A 743 -14.95 -14.84 -5.28
C ILE A 743 -16.40 -14.89 -5.75
N THR A 744 -16.97 -13.71 -6.01
CA THR A 744 -18.33 -13.53 -6.49
C THR A 744 -18.42 -12.52 -7.62
N GLN A 745 -19.55 -12.50 -8.36
CA GLN A 745 -19.76 -11.55 -9.46
C GLN A 745 -20.22 -10.16 -8.98
N SER A 746 -20.67 -10.05 -7.74
CA SER A 746 -21.09 -8.78 -7.14
C SER A 746 -20.86 -8.84 -5.63
N ILE A 747 -20.52 -7.71 -5.00
CA ILE A 747 -20.49 -7.61 -3.54
C ILE A 747 -21.87 -7.93 -2.91
N ARG A 748 -22.95 -7.65 -3.63
CA ARG A 748 -24.30 -7.99 -3.19
C ARG A 748 -24.52 -9.49 -3.04
N ASP A 749 -23.74 -10.31 -3.75
CA ASP A 749 -23.83 -11.78 -3.67
C ASP A 749 -23.52 -12.31 -2.25
N LYS A 750 -22.89 -11.53 -1.38
CA LYS A 750 -22.74 -11.85 0.04
C LYS A 750 -24.09 -12.15 0.74
N ASN A 751 -25.17 -11.52 0.26
CA ASN A 751 -26.51 -11.65 0.81
C ASN A 751 -27.35 -12.80 0.17
N LEU A 752 -26.78 -13.56 -0.78
CA LEU A 752 -27.50 -14.64 -1.47
C LEU A 752 -27.75 -15.86 -0.58
N SER A 753 -26.87 -16.11 0.40
CA SER A 753 -27.02 -17.22 1.36
C SER A 753 -26.38 -16.88 2.70
N THR A 754 -26.81 -17.58 3.75
CA THR A 754 -26.20 -17.46 5.08
C THR A 754 -24.72 -17.87 5.07
N ALA A 755 -24.34 -18.81 4.20
CA ALA A 755 -22.97 -19.26 4.00
C ALA A 755 -22.10 -18.15 3.35
N SER A 756 -22.61 -17.49 2.31
CA SER A 756 -21.93 -16.34 1.67
C SER A 756 -21.71 -15.20 2.65
N LEU A 757 -22.71 -14.89 3.47
CA LEU A 757 -22.62 -13.84 4.47
C LEU A 757 -21.59 -14.19 5.53
N ALA A 758 -21.57 -15.43 6.02
CA ALA A 758 -20.55 -15.90 6.97
C ALA A 758 -19.14 -15.80 6.39
N ALA A 759 -18.94 -16.14 5.13
CA ALA A 759 -17.66 -15.99 4.45
C ALA A 759 -17.22 -14.50 4.37
N TYR A 760 -18.15 -13.60 4.01
CA TYR A 760 -17.87 -12.17 3.95
C TYR A 760 -17.52 -11.58 5.32
N ASP A 761 -18.31 -11.89 6.36
CA ASP A 761 -18.15 -11.34 7.71
C ASP A 761 -16.85 -11.83 8.37
N ASN A 762 -16.43 -13.07 8.08
CA ASN A 762 -15.18 -13.65 8.59
C ASN A 762 -13.97 -13.47 7.65
N SER A 763 -14.04 -12.57 6.67
CA SER A 763 -12.92 -12.17 5.82
C SER A 763 -12.38 -10.81 6.26
N SER A 764 -11.09 -10.77 6.64
CA SER A 764 -10.42 -9.51 7.00
C SER A 764 -10.13 -8.64 5.78
N PHE A 765 -9.81 -9.26 4.64
CA PHE A 765 -9.56 -8.56 3.40
C PHE A 765 -10.81 -8.58 2.51
N LYS A 766 -11.18 -7.41 1.99
CA LYS A 766 -12.31 -7.27 1.07
C LYS A 766 -11.85 -6.52 -0.17
N PHE A 767 -12.08 -7.15 -1.34
CA PHE A 767 -11.74 -6.58 -2.64
C PHE A 767 -13.03 -6.25 -3.40
N THR A 768 -13.30 -4.97 -3.60
CA THR A 768 -14.46 -4.52 -4.36
C THR A 768 -13.99 -3.96 -5.69
N GLY A 769 -14.20 -4.71 -6.76
CA GLY A 769 -13.93 -4.24 -8.12
C GLY A 769 -15.16 -3.57 -8.77
N MET A 770 -15.10 -3.38 -10.09
CA MET A 770 -16.20 -2.81 -10.87
C MET A 770 -17.50 -3.58 -10.60
N GLN A 771 -18.59 -2.86 -10.39
CA GLN A 771 -19.93 -3.38 -10.14
C GLN A 771 -20.89 -3.02 -11.29
N ASP A 772 -21.96 -3.81 -11.47
CA ASP A 772 -23.09 -3.42 -12.29
C ASP A 772 -23.84 -2.25 -11.63
N ALA A 773 -24.18 -1.22 -12.41
CA ALA A 773 -24.80 0.01 -11.91
C ALA A 773 -26.10 -0.26 -11.14
N LYS A 774 -26.95 -1.18 -11.62
CA LYS A 774 -28.22 -1.55 -10.97
C LYS A 774 -27.95 -2.29 -9.65
N SER A 775 -27.02 -3.25 -9.66
CA SER A 775 -26.63 -3.99 -8.47
C SER A 775 -26.04 -3.06 -7.41
N LEU A 776 -25.19 -2.12 -7.80
CA LEU A 776 -24.57 -1.12 -6.92
C LEU A 776 -25.61 -0.16 -6.32
N SER A 777 -26.53 0.36 -7.14
CA SER A 777 -27.63 1.23 -6.67
C SER A 777 -28.51 0.53 -5.65
N THR A 778 -28.86 -0.75 -5.89
CA THR A 778 -29.66 -1.54 -4.95
C THR A 778 -28.88 -1.79 -3.64
N LEU A 779 -27.59 -2.14 -3.73
CA LEU A 779 -26.73 -2.34 -2.55
C LEU A 779 -26.61 -1.04 -1.72
N LYS A 780 -26.46 0.11 -2.36
CA LYS A 780 -26.41 1.42 -1.67
C LYS A 780 -27.73 1.74 -0.93
N GLN A 781 -28.88 1.31 -1.45
CA GLN A 781 -30.18 1.43 -0.77
C GLN A 781 -30.33 0.45 0.41
N GLU A 782 -29.87 -0.80 0.24
CA GLU A 782 -29.95 -1.84 1.26
C GLU A 782 -28.95 -1.60 2.42
N GLU A 783 -27.73 -1.14 2.09
CA GLU A 783 -26.62 -0.96 3.03
C GLU A 783 -25.90 0.38 2.81
N PRO A 784 -26.52 1.53 3.10
CA PRO A 784 -25.94 2.84 2.79
C PRO A 784 -24.62 3.13 3.53
N ASN A 785 -24.40 2.49 4.68
CA ASN A 785 -23.22 2.66 5.52
C ASN A 785 -22.07 1.68 5.19
N LEU A 786 -22.23 0.83 4.17
CA LEU A 786 -21.19 -0.13 3.76
C LEU A 786 -19.92 0.57 3.27
N TYR A 787 -20.09 1.66 2.55
CA TYR A 787 -19.01 2.52 2.04
C TYR A 787 -19.32 3.98 2.32
N ASN A 788 -18.30 4.83 2.40
CA ASN A 788 -18.50 6.27 2.45
C ASN A 788 -18.86 6.85 1.06
N GLU A 789 -19.33 8.09 1.01
CA GLU A 789 -19.82 8.71 -0.24
C GLU A 789 -18.74 8.79 -1.34
N LEU A 790 -17.48 9.01 -0.98
CA LEU A 790 -16.37 9.01 -1.93
C LEU A 790 -16.12 7.61 -2.49
N GLU A 791 -16.13 6.60 -1.63
CA GLU A 791 -15.96 5.20 -2.03
C GLU A 791 -17.10 4.75 -2.95
N TRP A 792 -18.36 5.06 -2.63
CA TRP A 792 -19.51 4.80 -3.52
C TRP A 792 -19.28 5.41 -4.91
N THR A 793 -18.89 6.68 -4.97
CA THR A 793 -18.64 7.41 -6.22
C THR A 793 -17.49 6.81 -7.02
N LEU A 794 -16.41 6.38 -6.36
CA LEU A 794 -15.25 5.79 -7.01
C LEU A 794 -15.55 4.38 -7.51
N ILE A 795 -16.28 3.54 -6.73
CA ILE A 795 -16.70 2.19 -7.16
C ILE A 795 -17.55 2.27 -8.42
N GLU A 796 -18.48 3.25 -8.49
CA GLU A 796 -19.31 3.47 -9.68
C GLU A 796 -18.49 3.82 -10.92
N LYS A 797 -17.34 4.49 -10.75
CA LYS A 797 -16.47 4.95 -11.83
C LYS A 797 -15.32 3.99 -12.15
N LEU A 798 -15.22 2.85 -11.47
CA LEU A 798 -14.16 1.88 -11.77
C LEU A 798 -14.25 1.41 -13.23
N PRO A 799 -13.12 1.48 -13.98
CA PRO A 799 -13.13 1.14 -15.39
C PRO A 799 -13.05 -0.37 -15.62
N PRO A 800 -13.59 -0.87 -16.76
CA PRO A 800 -13.31 -2.23 -17.21
C PRO A 800 -11.80 -2.43 -17.45
N ALA A 801 -11.24 -3.54 -16.97
CA ALA A 801 -9.80 -3.82 -17.05
C ALA A 801 -9.26 -3.77 -18.49
N LYS A 802 -10.02 -4.31 -19.48
CA LYS A 802 -9.64 -4.27 -20.90
C LYS A 802 -9.45 -2.84 -21.44
N LYS A 803 -10.29 -1.88 -21.01
CA LYS A 803 -10.20 -0.47 -21.44
C LYS A 803 -9.08 0.25 -20.73
N ALA A 804 -8.93 0.02 -19.42
CA ALA A 804 -7.95 0.71 -18.57
C ALA A 804 -6.52 0.17 -18.74
N LYS A 805 -6.35 -1.07 -19.20
CA LYS A 805 -5.10 -1.85 -19.21
C LYS A 805 -4.57 -2.18 -17.80
N PHE A 806 -5.42 -2.08 -16.79
CA PHE A 806 -5.16 -2.51 -15.41
C PHE A 806 -6.49 -2.94 -14.75
N SER A 807 -6.42 -3.75 -13.70
CA SER A 807 -7.57 -4.08 -12.86
C SER A 807 -7.59 -3.17 -11.64
N ALA A 808 -8.76 -2.66 -11.27
CA ALA A 808 -8.91 -1.72 -10.18
C ALA A 808 -9.85 -2.24 -9.09
N PHE A 809 -9.42 -2.09 -7.83
CA PHE A 809 -10.14 -2.58 -6.66
C PHE A 809 -10.07 -1.58 -5.50
N LEU A 810 -11.18 -1.44 -4.78
CA LEU A 810 -11.14 -0.97 -3.42
C LEU A 810 -10.65 -2.12 -2.54
N VAL A 811 -9.55 -1.93 -1.85
CA VAL A 811 -8.96 -2.87 -0.90
C VAL A 811 -9.27 -2.39 0.50
N SER A 812 -10.04 -3.19 1.26
CA SER A 812 -10.39 -2.88 2.65
C SER A 812 -9.80 -3.94 3.58
N VAL A 813 -9.08 -3.50 4.63
CA VAL A 813 -8.46 -4.35 5.65
C VAL A 813 -8.63 -3.68 7.00
N GLY A 814 -9.49 -4.21 7.86
CA GLY A 814 -9.83 -3.56 9.12
C GLY A 814 -10.39 -2.16 8.91
N ALA A 815 -9.75 -1.15 9.47
CA ALA A 815 -10.12 0.25 9.29
C ALA A 815 -9.53 0.89 8.03
N TYR A 816 -8.59 0.23 7.33
CA TYR A 816 -8.01 0.74 6.08
C TYR A 816 -8.92 0.44 4.90
N SER A 817 -9.11 1.45 4.05
CA SER A 817 -9.83 1.33 2.80
C SER A 817 -9.20 2.27 1.77
N SER A 818 -8.68 1.72 0.68
CA SER A 818 -8.04 2.49 -0.38
C SER A 818 -8.15 1.82 -1.74
N PHE A 819 -8.10 2.65 -2.80
CA PHE A 819 -8.18 2.16 -4.18
C PHE A 819 -6.80 1.83 -4.72
N HIS A 820 -6.67 0.65 -5.31
CA HIS A 820 -5.44 0.11 -5.88
C HIS A 820 -5.63 -0.38 -7.30
N ARG A 821 -4.52 -0.43 -8.04
CA ARG A 821 -4.46 -0.95 -9.42
C ARG A 821 -3.56 -2.18 -9.45
N LEU A 822 -4.06 -3.26 -10.02
CA LEU A 822 -3.21 -4.41 -10.36
C LEU A 822 -2.67 -4.21 -11.77
N MET A 823 -1.37 -4.02 -11.86
CA MET A 823 -0.63 -3.85 -13.11
C MET A 823 0.28 -5.04 -13.30
N LEU A 824 0.16 -5.72 -14.45
CA LEU A 824 0.91 -6.93 -14.75
C LEU A 824 2.03 -6.64 -15.75
N ASP A 825 3.14 -7.35 -15.58
CA ASP A 825 4.15 -7.47 -16.64
C ASP A 825 3.57 -8.29 -17.82
N PRO A 826 4.13 -8.16 -19.04
CA PRO A 826 3.59 -8.82 -20.22
C PRO A 826 3.50 -10.35 -20.12
N LEU A 827 4.43 -10.99 -19.40
CA LEU A 827 4.42 -12.46 -19.22
C LEU A 827 3.29 -12.88 -18.29
N SER A 828 3.13 -12.19 -17.17
CA SER A 828 2.05 -12.45 -16.20
C SER A 828 0.67 -12.12 -16.80
N ASP A 829 0.54 -11.07 -17.64
CA ASP A 829 -0.71 -10.77 -18.36
C ASP A 829 -1.13 -11.95 -19.25
N LYS A 830 -0.20 -12.54 -20.00
CA LYS A 830 -0.48 -13.73 -20.84
C LYS A 830 -0.73 -14.98 -20.02
N LEU A 831 0.00 -15.19 -18.94
CA LEU A 831 -0.20 -16.34 -18.04
C LEU A 831 -1.62 -16.33 -17.45
N PHE A 832 -2.08 -15.19 -16.93
CA PHE A 832 -3.36 -15.06 -16.26
C PHE A 832 -4.54 -14.76 -17.21
N SER A 833 -4.26 -14.51 -18.50
CA SER A 833 -5.30 -14.18 -19.48
C SER A 833 -6.33 -15.32 -19.64
N SER A 834 -7.60 -14.98 -19.51
CA SER A 834 -8.75 -15.85 -19.83
C SER A 834 -9.39 -15.52 -21.19
N LYS A 835 -8.74 -14.71 -22.04
CA LYS A 835 -9.24 -14.37 -23.38
C LYS A 835 -9.32 -15.63 -24.24
N GLY A 836 -10.42 -15.80 -25.01
CA GLY A 836 -10.66 -16.99 -25.79
C GLY A 836 -9.55 -17.30 -26.81
N GLU A 837 -8.94 -16.30 -27.41
CA GLU A 837 -7.83 -16.44 -28.36
C GLU A 837 -6.58 -16.98 -27.66
N ASP A 838 -6.21 -16.38 -26.52
CA ASP A 838 -5.08 -16.80 -25.71
C ASP A 838 -5.27 -18.23 -25.18
N PHE A 839 -6.50 -18.57 -24.78
CA PHE A 839 -6.86 -19.90 -24.30
C PHE A 839 -6.75 -20.94 -25.44
N ALA A 840 -7.35 -20.65 -26.59
CA ALA A 840 -7.32 -21.57 -27.75
C ALA A 840 -5.87 -21.82 -28.24
N TYR A 841 -5.04 -20.78 -28.30
CA TYR A 841 -3.64 -20.90 -28.65
C TYR A 841 -2.87 -21.77 -27.65
N SER A 842 -3.02 -21.50 -26.36
CA SER A 842 -2.33 -22.26 -25.31
C SER A 842 -2.75 -23.74 -25.32
N GLU A 843 -4.04 -24.05 -25.48
CA GLU A 843 -4.54 -25.44 -25.54
C GLU A 843 -3.98 -26.18 -26.76
N LYS A 844 -3.87 -25.53 -27.92
CA LYS A 844 -3.28 -26.11 -29.11
C LYS A 844 -1.81 -26.46 -28.86
N ARG A 845 -1.01 -25.51 -28.34
CA ARG A 845 0.43 -25.72 -28.09
C ARG A 845 0.71 -26.73 -26.98
N LEU A 846 -0.12 -26.77 -25.95
CA LEU A 846 -0.01 -27.76 -24.87
C LEU A 846 -0.28 -29.22 -25.41
N LYS A 847 -1.16 -29.38 -26.39
CA LYS A 847 -1.36 -30.67 -27.06
C LYS A 847 -0.14 -31.12 -27.90
N GLU A 848 0.68 -30.17 -28.33
CA GLU A 848 1.95 -30.38 -29.02
C GLU A 848 3.12 -30.62 -28.05
N ASN A 849 2.86 -30.74 -26.72
CA ASN A 849 3.85 -30.91 -25.65
C ASN A 849 4.84 -29.75 -25.50
N ALA A 850 4.47 -28.52 -25.90
CA ALA A 850 5.29 -27.35 -25.64
C ALA A 850 5.24 -26.95 -24.15
N ASP A 851 6.34 -26.44 -23.62
CA ASP A 851 6.36 -25.90 -22.25
C ASP A 851 5.48 -24.63 -22.16
N ILE A 852 4.78 -24.48 -21.04
CA ILE A 852 3.84 -23.35 -20.87
C ILE A 852 4.56 -22.00 -20.91
N LYS A 853 5.82 -21.90 -20.47
CA LYS A 853 6.58 -20.65 -20.50
C LYS A 853 6.99 -20.30 -21.93
N ASP A 854 7.39 -21.27 -22.74
CA ASP A 854 7.63 -21.05 -24.17
C ASP A 854 6.36 -20.56 -24.86
N ILE A 855 5.21 -21.16 -24.54
CA ILE A 855 3.90 -20.71 -25.05
C ILE A 855 3.62 -19.25 -24.65
N ILE A 856 3.90 -18.85 -23.39
CA ILE A 856 3.71 -17.47 -22.91
C ILE A 856 4.61 -16.51 -23.70
N PHE A 857 5.89 -16.86 -23.91
CA PHE A 857 6.79 -16.04 -24.72
C PHE A 857 6.30 -15.89 -26.17
N GLU A 858 5.88 -16.98 -26.80
CA GLU A 858 5.27 -16.95 -28.13
C GLU A 858 4.03 -16.07 -28.18
N MET A 859 3.17 -16.13 -27.15
CA MET A 859 1.97 -15.29 -27.09
C MET A 859 2.30 -13.80 -26.93
N VAL A 860 3.34 -13.46 -26.17
CA VAL A 860 3.80 -12.07 -26.05
C VAL A 860 4.42 -11.58 -27.34
N GLU A 861 5.21 -12.41 -28.02
CA GLU A 861 5.81 -12.09 -29.32
C GLU A 861 4.75 -11.93 -30.43
N ASN A 862 3.75 -12.81 -30.48
CA ASN A 862 2.64 -12.71 -31.45
C ASN A 862 1.81 -11.42 -31.23
N ASP A 863 1.57 -11.01 -30.00
CA ASP A 863 0.93 -9.72 -29.72
C ASP A 863 1.79 -8.53 -30.13
N ALA A 864 3.11 -8.68 -30.09
CA ALA A 864 4.05 -7.66 -30.51
C ALA A 864 4.11 -7.52 -32.05
N GLU A 865 3.93 -8.60 -32.80
CA GLU A 865 3.83 -8.53 -34.27
C GLU A 865 2.59 -7.75 -34.73
N ASN A 866 1.51 -7.83 -33.97
CA ASN A 866 0.27 -7.08 -34.21
C ASN A 866 0.28 -5.66 -33.63
N ASN A 867 1.24 -5.30 -32.78
CA ASN A 867 1.35 -4.04 -32.07
C ASN A 867 2.84 -3.64 -31.98
N PHE A 868 3.31 -2.87 -32.95
CA PHE A 868 4.72 -2.47 -33.13
C PHE A 868 5.42 -1.95 -31.87
N GLU A 869 4.68 -1.27 -30.99
CA GLU A 869 5.20 -0.75 -29.71
C GLU A 869 5.63 -1.84 -28.71
N LYS A 870 4.98 -3.04 -28.71
CA LYS A 870 5.30 -4.10 -27.75
C LYS A 870 6.56 -4.89 -28.11
N ARG A 871 6.82 -5.07 -29.40
CA ARG A 871 8.01 -5.79 -29.88
C ARG A 871 9.30 -5.00 -29.59
N ASP A 872 9.27 -3.70 -29.84
CA ASP A 872 10.37 -2.82 -29.51
C ASP A 872 10.59 -2.76 -27.99
N PHE A 873 9.54 -2.81 -27.21
CA PHE A 873 9.59 -2.80 -25.74
C PHE A 873 10.26 -4.05 -25.15
N LEU A 874 9.93 -5.25 -25.61
CA LEU A 874 10.58 -6.49 -25.15
C LEU A 874 12.06 -6.56 -25.52
N ASN A 875 12.42 -6.15 -26.73
CA ASN A 875 13.80 -6.05 -27.15
C ASN A 875 14.55 -5.00 -26.32
N TYR A 876 13.93 -3.84 -26.12
CA TYR A 876 14.45 -2.77 -25.27
C TYR A 876 14.68 -3.28 -23.83
N LEU A 877 13.75 -4.03 -23.25
CA LEU A 877 13.93 -4.61 -21.90
C LEU A 877 15.06 -5.64 -21.86
N ARG A 878 15.28 -6.43 -22.92
CA ARG A 878 16.39 -7.39 -23.01
C ARG A 878 17.74 -6.71 -23.16
N GLU A 879 17.79 -5.56 -23.83
CA GLU A 879 19.01 -4.78 -24.07
C GLU A 879 19.39 -3.86 -22.91
N MET A 880 18.47 -3.53 -22.02
CA MET A 880 18.75 -2.71 -20.84
C MET A 880 19.71 -3.44 -19.90
N SER A 881 20.87 -2.83 -19.62
CA SER A 881 21.73 -3.26 -18.50
C SER A 881 21.02 -2.93 -17.17
N ILE A 882 20.96 -3.91 -16.31
CA ILE A 882 20.44 -3.77 -14.92
C ILE A 882 21.34 -2.84 -14.13
#